data_da026cdab4691107d6211d738ffa1b4c
#
_entry.id   da026cdab4691107d6211d738ffa1b4c
#
_cell.length_a   1.000
_cell.length_b   1.000
_cell.length_c   1.000
_cell.angle_alpha   90.00
_cell.angle_beta   90.00
_cell.angle_gamma   90.00
#
_symmetry.space_group_name_H-M   'P 1'
#
loop_
_entity.id
_entity.type
_entity.pdbx_description
1 polymer ?
#
loop_
_entity_poly.entity_id
_entity_poly.type
_entity_poly.pdbx_seq_one_letter_code
_entity_poly.pdbx_strand_id
1 'polypeptide(L)'
;MSYIRHLILITAACATSAFAAYPTFTTTVPNGGQRGTEVKLTVTGTQLADFESLMFFSPGFTQKSVDKVEPNKVQLTIGIAPDVPPGNHLMRIRTRTGISHARQFFVGIFPNVEEKEPNSDFESPQVIQLNQTIEGIVQNEDVDYYRVSLKKGQRLSVEVDGLRLGYTVFDPFLAIIDKDRFEKVISDDTILHRQDGYCSYVAEEDGDYTVMIRESSYRGGGNSYYRLHVGSYRRPDVVYPAGGKIGSKTKVRFIERDSSFEEEVQVPAEIDPDFMLFSKTQEPAPSGNPFRLVNYDNVLEAEPNDEQAKATPATAGEPIALNGIIEKPGDIDFFKVPLKKGMTLEVQAFAQSIGSPLDSVVNIYNEKGGSLSGNDDGGGRRRLDSKFKVAIPADGDYFVRVTDHLERGGPNYVYRLELVAAEPEVFFASPQYTVNDNNYRQFIAVPKGGRYATLVNISRNNVGGDFKFEAKNLPQGVKLLTEAAPKDLGNVPLLFEAAPDAPLGHQVSPIYLNSVDPNIKTRGKLRQEFDIVRNGNVVYYTQIEDRLPVAVVEEAPYSLEIVKPAVPLVNNGILELKVVSKRKEGFKAPIRVFMIWKPSGVSSLGEQTIAEGQNECVFQLDANAGTPAGSWNFTVLGEADAGGGRVYNASPFTAVVTAPAYLNAPAIPLVAVEQGKEGIMVAKLEQLLPFEGEATAQVLGVPDTIPIEPAKITKDTKEVAFKVKTDDKSPIGKQANLFVRVDIPVKGTNATTIHRIALGSILRIDAPRKVVAPPAAPVVAANKPKEEPKPAAPAAPKVLSRLEQLRMEAAGAKK
;
A
#
# COMPACT_ATOMS: atom_id res chain seq x y z
N MET A 1 37.40 59.93 20.02
CA MET A 1 37.03 59.51 18.69
C MET A 1 36.53 58.07 18.80
N SER A 2 35.21 57.89 18.84
CA SER A 2 34.50 56.63 19.11
C SER A 2 33.94 56.15 17.82
N TYR A 3 34.31 54.88 17.38
CA TYR A 3 33.71 54.23 16.28
C TYR A 3 32.63 53.29 16.79
N ILE A 4 31.36 53.64 16.62
CA ILE A 4 30.20 52.77 16.84
C ILE A 4 30.03 51.91 15.58
N ARG A 5 30.30 50.60 15.68
CA ARG A 5 29.98 49.64 14.66
C ARG A 5 28.51 49.20 14.83
N HIS A 6 27.68 49.57 13.88
CA HIS A 6 26.31 49.03 13.76
C HIS A 6 26.39 47.61 13.27
N LEU A 7 26.01 46.66 14.12
CA LEU A 7 25.79 45.28 13.79
C LEU A 7 24.36 45.16 13.25
N ILE A 8 24.19 45.04 11.94
CA ILE A 8 22.91 44.73 11.33
C ILE A 8 22.68 43.23 11.52
N LEU A 9 21.77 42.83 12.41
CA LEU A 9 21.24 41.50 12.56
C LEU A 9 20.29 41.24 11.37
N ILE A 10 20.77 40.55 10.37
CA ILE A 10 19.88 39.95 9.36
C ILE A 10 19.25 38.71 9.99
N THR A 11 18.05 38.83 10.53
CA THR A 11 17.21 37.73 10.86
C THR A 11 16.76 37.09 9.54
N ALA A 12 17.47 36.06 9.11
CA ALA A 12 16.97 35.15 8.09
C ALA A 12 15.72 34.48 8.66
N ALA A 13 14.55 34.98 8.29
CA ALA A 13 13.31 34.24 8.47
C ALA A 13 13.44 32.98 7.60
N CYS A 14 13.83 31.86 8.21
CA CYS A 14 13.56 30.54 7.65
C CYS A 14 12.05 30.48 7.50
N ALA A 15 11.56 30.76 6.31
CA ALA A 15 10.23 30.34 5.90
C ALA A 15 10.27 28.80 5.94
N THR A 16 9.91 28.24 7.08
CA THR A 16 9.47 26.85 7.14
C THR A 16 8.34 26.78 6.14
N SER A 17 8.57 26.13 5.01
CA SER A 17 7.52 25.70 4.12
C SER A 17 6.60 24.84 4.97
N ALA A 18 5.60 25.46 5.56
CA ALA A 18 4.48 24.75 6.13
C ALA A 18 3.92 23.93 4.98
N PHE A 19 4.13 22.63 5.03
CA PHE A 19 3.41 21.70 4.20
C PHE A 19 1.94 21.80 4.60
N ALA A 20 1.25 22.77 4.05
CA ALA A 20 -0.19 22.90 4.19
C ALA A 20 -0.79 21.70 3.52
N ALA A 21 -1.19 20.74 4.29
CA ALA A 21 -1.88 19.56 3.83
C ALA A 21 -3.41 19.83 3.89
N TYR A 22 -4.20 19.09 3.09
CA TYR A 22 -5.57 18.74 3.41
C TYR A 22 -5.72 18.51 4.93
N PRO A 23 -6.93 18.52 5.49
CA PRO A 23 -7.10 18.37 6.93
C PRO A 23 -6.39 17.11 7.40
N THR A 24 -5.59 17.22 8.47
CA THR A 24 -5.06 16.04 9.12
C THR A 24 -5.99 15.60 10.24
N PHE A 25 -5.94 14.34 10.60
CA PHE A 25 -6.69 13.77 11.70
C PHE A 25 -5.70 13.15 12.68
N THR A 26 -5.38 13.84 13.76
CA THR A 26 -4.37 13.38 14.73
C THR A 26 -4.98 12.43 15.75
N THR A 27 -5.95 12.90 16.55
CA THR A 27 -6.59 12.08 17.59
C THR A 27 -8.08 12.37 17.70
N THR A 28 -8.80 11.43 18.32
CA THR A 28 -10.14 11.66 18.87
C THR A 28 -10.19 11.18 20.31
N VAL A 29 -10.78 11.98 21.19
CA VAL A 29 -10.95 11.65 22.61
C VAL A 29 -12.42 11.89 22.98
N PRO A 30 -13.11 10.88 23.54
CA PRO A 30 -12.70 9.49 23.71
C PRO A 30 -12.45 8.79 22.36
N ASN A 31 -11.69 7.70 22.40
CA ASN A 31 -11.34 6.90 21.20
C ASN A 31 -12.52 6.01 20.74
N GLY A 32 -13.59 6.01 21.47
CA GLY A 32 -14.78 5.23 21.18
C GLY A 32 -15.98 5.61 22.05
N GLY A 33 -17.08 4.86 21.90
CA GLY A 33 -18.30 5.09 22.66
C GLY A 33 -19.19 3.88 22.77
N GLN A 34 -20.10 3.89 23.73
CA GLN A 34 -21.09 2.83 23.91
C GLN A 34 -22.15 2.92 22.81
N ARG A 35 -22.50 1.79 22.17
CA ARG A 35 -23.60 1.74 21.20
C ARG A 35 -24.92 2.15 21.86
N GLY A 36 -25.79 2.80 21.09
CA GLY A 36 -27.09 3.30 21.57
C GLY A 36 -26.99 4.57 22.41
N THR A 37 -25.83 5.25 22.46
CA THR A 37 -25.63 6.49 23.24
C THR A 37 -25.16 7.65 22.38
N GLU A 38 -25.15 8.84 22.98
CA GLU A 38 -24.49 10.02 22.41
C GLU A 38 -23.12 10.21 23.09
N VAL A 39 -22.12 10.56 22.29
CA VAL A 39 -20.74 10.74 22.74
C VAL A 39 -20.25 12.13 22.33
N LYS A 40 -19.72 12.88 23.30
CA LYS A 40 -19.00 14.13 23.04
C LYS A 40 -17.56 13.82 22.67
N LEU A 41 -17.15 14.27 21.49
CA LEU A 41 -15.82 14.04 20.94
C LEU A 41 -15.02 15.33 20.90
N THR A 42 -13.75 15.22 21.22
CA THR A 42 -12.73 16.19 20.89
C THR A 42 -11.87 15.60 19.79
N VAL A 43 -11.92 16.16 18.60
CA VAL A 43 -11.14 15.77 17.43
C VAL A 43 -10.00 16.76 17.26
N THR A 44 -8.76 16.30 17.10
CA THR A 44 -7.58 17.14 16.85
C THR A 44 -6.95 16.85 15.50
N GLY A 45 -6.31 17.87 14.94
CA GLY A 45 -5.65 17.76 13.64
C GLY A 45 -5.10 19.12 13.21
N THR A 46 -4.87 19.30 11.93
CA THR A 46 -4.53 20.59 11.33
C THR A 46 -5.52 20.92 10.21
N GLN A 47 -5.65 22.22 9.89
CA GLN A 47 -6.57 22.68 8.83
C GLN A 47 -8.03 22.29 9.10
N LEU A 48 -8.51 22.46 10.35
CA LEU A 48 -9.86 22.12 10.77
C LEU A 48 -10.82 23.32 10.84
N ALA A 49 -10.37 24.54 10.52
CA ALA A 49 -11.17 25.77 10.67
C ALA A 49 -12.47 25.77 9.85
N ASP A 50 -12.50 25.03 8.77
CA ASP A 50 -13.64 24.85 7.88
C ASP A 50 -14.29 23.45 8.01
N PHE A 51 -14.23 22.86 9.20
CA PHE A 51 -14.82 21.56 9.52
C PHE A 51 -16.32 21.52 9.18
N GLU A 52 -16.74 20.41 8.59
CA GLU A 52 -18.14 20.15 8.22
C GLU A 52 -18.70 18.91 8.92
N SER A 53 -17.99 17.77 8.83
CA SER A 53 -18.50 16.52 9.35
C SER A 53 -17.44 15.46 9.56
N LEU A 54 -17.78 14.45 10.36
CA LEU A 54 -17.12 13.15 10.33
C LEU A 54 -17.76 12.27 9.25
N MET A 55 -16.92 11.54 8.52
CA MET A 55 -17.32 10.54 7.51
C MET A 55 -17.04 9.16 8.07
N PHE A 56 -18.03 8.44 8.53
CA PHE A 56 -17.88 7.03 8.90
C PHE A 56 -18.04 6.12 7.68
N PHE A 57 -17.24 5.06 7.62
CA PHE A 57 -17.39 4.03 6.58
C PHE A 57 -18.58 3.13 6.86
N SER A 58 -18.92 2.89 8.12
CA SER A 58 -20.07 2.11 8.55
C SER A 58 -21.31 3.00 8.76
N PRO A 59 -22.52 2.50 8.52
CA PRO A 59 -23.76 3.20 8.88
C PRO A 59 -23.97 3.23 10.39
N GLY A 60 -24.99 3.97 10.84
CA GLY A 60 -25.41 4.02 12.24
C GLY A 60 -24.80 5.16 13.08
N PHE A 61 -24.00 6.03 12.48
CA PHE A 61 -23.43 7.22 13.14
C PHE A 61 -24.13 8.48 12.67
N THR A 62 -24.47 9.36 13.60
CA THR A 62 -25.15 10.64 13.32
C THR A 62 -24.46 11.77 14.03
N GLN A 63 -24.02 12.79 13.31
CA GLN A 63 -23.52 14.03 13.90
C GLN A 63 -24.71 14.82 14.48
N LYS A 64 -24.72 15.05 15.77
CA LYS A 64 -25.80 15.73 16.51
C LYS A 64 -25.57 17.24 16.61
N SER A 65 -24.35 17.62 17.00
CA SER A 65 -23.95 19.03 17.11
C SER A 65 -22.48 19.20 16.76
N VAL A 66 -22.11 20.42 16.40
CA VAL A 66 -20.73 20.89 16.37
C VAL A 66 -20.67 22.04 17.37
N ASP A 67 -19.99 21.80 18.49
CA ASP A 67 -20.02 22.72 19.64
C ASP A 67 -18.95 23.81 19.53
N LYS A 68 -17.76 23.46 18.98
CA LYS A 68 -16.65 24.38 18.78
C LYS A 68 -15.76 23.96 17.63
N VAL A 69 -15.33 24.92 16.80
CA VAL A 69 -14.37 24.71 15.71
C VAL A 69 -13.20 25.67 15.88
N GLU A 70 -12.01 25.11 15.93
CA GLU A 70 -10.72 25.81 15.95
C GLU A 70 -9.83 25.24 14.82
N PRO A 71 -8.76 25.95 14.39
CA PRO A 71 -7.90 25.48 13.30
C PRO A 71 -7.25 24.10 13.51
N ASN A 72 -7.11 23.66 14.75
CA ASN A 72 -6.49 22.41 15.14
C ASN A 72 -7.32 21.51 16.06
N LYS A 73 -8.56 21.91 16.37
CA LYS A 73 -9.42 21.21 17.33
C LYS A 73 -10.88 21.43 17.02
N VAL A 74 -11.67 20.36 17.03
CA VAL A 74 -13.14 20.40 16.91
C VAL A 74 -13.77 19.68 18.07
N GLN A 75 -14.79 20.26 18.67
CA GLN A 75 -15.63 19.61 19.67
C GLN A 75 -17.02 19.40 19.08
N LEU A 76 -17.52 18.18 19.14
CA LEU A 76 -18.81 17.80 18.55
C LEU A 76 -19.43 16.65 19.32
N THR A 77 -20.73 16.44 19.07
CA THR A 77 -21.46 15.28 19.61
C THR A 77 -21.91 14.39 18.47
N ILE A 78 -21.68 13.08 18.60
CA ILE A 78 -22.21 12.06 17.70
C ILE A 78 -23.16 11.13 18.44
N GLY A 79 -24.19 10.63 17.72
CA GLY A 79 -25.07 9.55 18.17
C GLY A 79 -24.61 8.24 17.52
N ILE A 80 -24.55 7.17 18.30
CA ILE A 80 -24.24 5.80 17.87
C ILE A 80 -25.53 4.98 17.98
N ALA A 81 -26.00 4.42 16.86
CA ALA A 81 -27.22 3.61 16.87
C ALA A 81 -27.05 2.30 17.68
N PRO A 82 -28.13 1.75 18.27
CA PRO A 82 -28.06 0.54 19.10
C PRO A 82 -27.62 -0.73 18.36
N ASP A 83 -27.81 -0.75 17.04
CA ASP A 83 -27.51 -1.87 16.15
C ASP A 83 -26.12 -1.81 15.51
N VAL A 84 -25.34 -0.74 15.77
CA VAL A 84 -23.96 -0.67 15.29
C VAL A 84 -23.16 -1.83 15.93
N PRO A 85 -22.47 -2.64 15.11
CA PRO A 85 -21.63 -3.73 15.61
C PRO A 85 -20.54 -3.20 16.54
N PRO A 86 -20.26 -3.90 17.66
CA PRO A 86 -19.08 -3.60 18.47
C PRO A 86 -17.78 -3.81 17.67
N GLY A 87 -16.76 -3.02 17.98
CA GLY A 87 -15.44 -3.08 17.33
C GLY A 87 -15.04 -1.78 16.67
N ASN A 88 -14.08 -1.85 15.76
CA ASN A 88 -13.48 -0.70 15.11
C ASN A 88 -14.26 -0.26 13.86
N HIS A 89 -14.42 1.05 13.72
CA HIS A 89 -15.07 1.70 12.60
C HIS A 89 -14.16 2.79 12.05
N LEU A 90 -13.83 2.71 10.76
CA LEU A 90 -13.04 3.76 10.12
C LEU A 90 -13.86 5.04 9.95
N MET A 91 -13.20 6.17 10.20
CA MET A 91 -13.78 7.50 9.97
C MET A 91 -12.74 8.47 9.43
N ARG A 92 -13.20 9.55 8.80
CA ARG A 92 -12.38 10.66 8.29
C ARG A 92 -13.01 11.98 8.69
N ILE A 93 -12.21 13.01 8.72
CA ILE A 93 -12.69 14.40 8.81
C ILE A 93 -12.98 14.88 7.39
N ARG A 94 -14.14 15.48 7.19
CA ARG A 94 -14.47 16.28 6.01
C ARG A 94 -14.52 17.75 6.40
N THR A 95 -13.74 18.55 5.70
CA THR A 95 -13.83 20.00 5.72
C THR A 95 -14.47 20.51 4.43
N ARG A 96 -14.71 21.81 4.29
CA ARG A 96 -15.19 22.40 3.03
C ARG A 96 -14.17 22.23 1.91
N THR A 97 -12.89 22.16 2.24
CA THR A 97 -11.76 22.13 1.29
C THR A 97 -11.16 20.77 1.07
N GLY A 98 -11.47 19.74 1.90
CA GLY A 98 -10.86 18.44 1.75
C GLY A 98 -11.36 17.35 2.66
N ILE A 99 -10.65 16.22 2.61
CA ILE A 99 -10.89 15.01 3.42
C ILE A 99 -9.57 14.60 4.06
N SER A 100 -9.57 14.26 5.35
CA SER A 100 -8.38 13.74 6.05
C SER A 100 -8.02 12.30 5.66
N HIS A 101 -6.86 11.82 6.11
CA HIS A 101 -6.62 10.38 6.22
C HIS A 101 -7.57 9.73 7.24
N ALA A 102 -7.68 8.39 7.20
CA ALA A 102 -8.58 7.64 8.07
C ALA A 102 -8.01 7.48 9.48
N ARG A 103 -8.91 7.45 10.48
CA ARG A 103 -8.67 7.05 11.86
C ARG A 103 -9.75 6.07 12.30
N GLN A 104 -9.48 5.35 13.37
CA GLN A 104 -10.42 4.41 13.96
C GLN A 104 -11.23 5.06 15.07
N PHE A 105 -12.47 4.60 15.21
CA PHE A 105 -13.36 4.88 16.32
C PHE A 105 -13.96 3.54 16.80
N PHE A 106 -13.90 3.27 18.08
CA PHE A 106 -14.34 1.99 18.62
C PHE A 106 -15.75 2.09 19.21
N VAL A 107 -16.63 1.21 18.77
CA VAL A 107 -17.95 1.04 19.37
C VAL A 107 -17.85 -0.07 20.42
N GLY A 108 -18.15 0.27 21.67
CA GLY A 108 -18.17 -0.66 22.80
C GLY A 108 -19.59 -1.00 23.25
N ILE A 109 -19.68 -1.95 24.15
CA ILE A 109 -20.94 -2.38 24.81
C ILE A 109 -21.07 -1.80 26.22
N PHE A 110 -19.97 -1.38 26.82
CA PHE A 110 -19.92 -0.83 28.17
C PHE A 110 -19.87 0.70 28.16
N PRO A 111 -20.36 1.38 29.23
CA PRO A 111 -20.19 2.82 29.39
C PRO A 111 -18.71 3.20 29.53
N ASN A 112 -18.34 4.30 28.90
CA ASN A 112 -17.00 4.86 29.01
C ASN A 112 -16.79 5.58 30.33
N VAL A 113 -15.60 5.42 30.92
CA VAL A 113 -15.11 6.13 32.09
C VAL A 113 -13.76 6.73 31.75
N GLU A 114 -13.57 8.02 32.07
CA GLU A 114 -12.28 8.65 31.88
C GLU A 114 -11.30 8.22 32.98
N GLU A 115 -10.07 7.99 32.61
CA GLU A 115 -8.94 7.88 33.50
C GLU A 115 -8.81 9.12 34.39
N LYS A 116 -8.41 8.90 35.65
CA LYS A 116 -8.17 9.98 36.60
C LYS A 116 -6.80 9.82 37.22
N GLU A 117 -5.93 10.70 36.87
CA GLU A 117 -4.61 10.81 37.46
C GLU A 117 -4.60 11.64 38.77
N PRO A 118 -3.69 11.29 39.74
CA PRO A 118 -2.71 10.21 39.68
C PRO A 118 -3.32 8.86 40.04
N ASN A 119 -2.99 7.79 39.29
CA ASN A 119 -3.40 6.40 39.53
C ASN A 119 -2.21 5.43 39.39
N SER A 120 -0.99 5.95 39.36
CA SER A 120 0.27 5.22 39.13
C SER A 120 0.82 4.55 40.43
N ASP A 121 0.10 4.63 41.56
CA ASP A 121 0.48 3.96 42.81
C ASP A 121 -0.54 2.89 43.18
N PHE A 122 -0.05 1.68 43.45
CA PHE A 122 -0.89 0.55 43.87
C PHE A 122 -1.77 0.86 45.08
N GLU A 123 -1.32 1.71 46.03
CA GLU A 123 -2.08 2.10 47.21
C GLU A 123 -3.20 3.10 46.93
N SER A 124 -3.10 3.84 45.83
CA SER A 124 -4.04 4.88 45.43
C SER A 124 -4.62 4.69 44.04
N PRO A 125 -5.09 3.51 43.65
CA PRO A 125 -5.64 3.22 42.34
C PRO A 125 -6.96 3.96 42.10
N GLN A 126 -7.33 4.19 40.85
CA GLN A 126 -8.68 4.63 40.53
C GLN A 126 -9.70 3.51 40.79
N VAL A 127 -10.72 3.79 41.62
CA VAL A 127 -11.79 2.82 41.88
C VAL A 127 -12.78 2.83 40.72
N ILE A 128 -13.08 1.67 40.19
CA ILE A 128 -14.01 1.43 39.08
C ILE A 128 -15.04 0.35 39.42
N GLN A 129 -16.04 0.20 38.54
CA GLN A 129 -17.04 -0.89 38.65
C GLN A 129 -16.83 -1.89 37.52
N LEU A 130 -17.40 -3.08 37.66
CA LEU A 130 -17.46 -4.04 36.56
C LEU A 130 -18.33 -3.51 35.42
N ASN A 131 -18.07 -4.00 34.18
CA ASN A 131 -18.75 -3.67 32.96
C ASN A 131 -18.60 -2.17 32.61
N GLN A 132 -17.36 -1.68 32.66
CA GLN A 132 -16.94 -0.35 32.24
C GLN A 132 -15.79 -0.43 31.22
N THR A 133 -15.68 0.58 30.39
CA THR A 133 -14.54 0.81 29.50
C THR A 133 -13.81 2.07 29.96
N ILE A 134 -12.58 1.94 30.37
CA ILE A 134 -11.73 3.05 30.77
C ILE A 134 -10.98 3.58 29.54
N GLU A 135 -11.06 4.89 29.30
CA GLU A 135 -10.31 5.61 28.28
C GLU A 135 -9.10 6.26 28.94
N GLY A 136 -7.89 5.80 28.61
CA GLY A 136 -6.68 6.29 29.26
C GLY A 136 -5.50 6.43 28.31
N ILE A 137 -4.35 6.82 28.90
CA ILE A 137 -3.09 7.02 28.19
C ILE A 137 -1.91 6.66 29.10
N VAL A 138 -1.10 5.70 28.68
CA VAL A 138 0.15 5.34 29.38
C VAL A 138 1.26 6.29 28.97
N GLN A 139 1.77 7.09 29.91
CA GLN A 139 2.93 7.96 29.70
C GLN A 139 4.24 7.18 29.80
N ASN A 140 5.39 7.87 29.64
CA ASN A 140 6.69 7.23 29.83
C ASN A 140 6.93 6.87 31.31
N GLU A 141 7.35 5.63 31.56
CA GLU A 141 7.58 5.07 32.91
C GLU A 141 6.30 5.04 33.78
N ASP A 142 5.12 4.99 33.14
CA ASP A 142 3.81 5.05 33.78
C ASP A 142 3.19 3.66 33.94
N VAL A 143 2.40 3.49 34.99
CA VAL A 143 1.66 2.26 35.30
C VAL A 143 0.32 2.65 35.88
N ASP A 144 -0.77 2.32 35.24
CA ASP A 144 -2.11 2.68 35.68
C ASP A 144 -2.74 1.53 36.48
N TYR A 145 -3.27 1.85 37.67
CA TYR A 145 -3.93 0.90 38.54
C TYR A 145 -5.42 1.22 38.73
N TYR A 146 -6.26 0.17 38.55
CA TYR A 146 -7.72 0.24 38.72
C TYR A 146 -8.21 -0.78 39.69
N ARG A 147 -8.93 -0.34 40.75
CA ARG A 147 -9.43 -1.22 41.80
C ARG A 147 -10.89 -1.61 41.58
N VAL A 148 -11.19 -2.91 41.66
CA VAL A 148 -12.51 -3.52 41.57
C VAL A 148 -12.76 -4.41 42.77
N SER A 149 -13.91 -4.26 43.47
CA SER A 149 -14.33 -5.17 44.56
C SER A 149 -15.11 -6.34 44.00
N LEU A 150 -14.71 -7.56 44.32
CA LEU A 150 -15.31 -8.81 43.86
C LEU A 150 -15.81 -9.66 45.01
N LYS A 151 -16.81 -10.50 44.73
CA LYS A 151 -17.24 -11.61 45.59
C LYS A 151 -16.56 -12.89 45.16
N LYS A 152 -16.33 -13.80 46.09
CA LYS A 152 -15.84 -15.15 45.81
C LYS A 152 -16.67 -15.81 44.69
N GLY A 153 -15.99 -16.39 43.71
CA GLY A 153 -16.59 -17.01 42.54
C GLY A 153 -16.96 -16.03 41.41
N GLN A 154 -16.85 -14.71 41.63
CA GLN A 154 -17.10 -13.71 40.62
C GLN A 154 -15.91 -13.62 39.66
N ARG A 155 -16.19 -13.51 38.35
CA ARG A 155 -15.17 -13.36 37.31
C ARG A 155 -14.78 -11.89 37.16
N LEU A 156 -13.50 -11.65 36.95
CA LEU A 156 -12.91 -10.40 36.47
C LEU A 156 -12.19 -10.69 35.16
N SER A 157 -12.68 -10.09 34.10
CA SER A 157 -12.08 -10.13 32.74
C SER A 157 -11.64 -8.74 32.34
N VAL A 158 -10.47 -8.69 31.73
CA VAL A 158 -9.83 -7.44 31.28
C VAL A 158 -9.35 -7.64 29.86
N GLU A 159 -9.78 -6.76 28.94
CA GLU A 159 -9.33 -6.72 27.55
C GLU A 159 -8.92 -5.28 27.20
N VAL A 160 -7.87 -5.11 26.41
CA VAL A 160 -7.40 -3.78 25.98
C VAL A 160 -7.47 -3.62 24.48
N ASP A 161 -7.90 -2.42 24.03
CA ASP A 161 -7.60 -1.87 22.71
C ASP A 161 -6.46 -0.86 22.89
N GLY A 162 -5.27 -1.15 22.41
CA GLY A 162 -4.09 -0.31 22.50
C GLY A 162 -3.47 -0.11 21.12
N LEU A 163 -2.73 -1.10 20.60
CA LEU A 163 -2.19 -1.09 19.23
C LEU A 163 -3.30 -0.84 18.20
N ARG A 164 -4.45 -1.49 18.35
CA ARG A 164 -5.59 -1.40 17.43
C ARG A 164 -6.21 -0.01 17.35
N LEU A 165 -6.00 0.88 18.34
CA LEU A 165 -6.44 2.29 18.26
C LEU A 165 -5.75 3.06 17.13
N GLY A 166 -4.55 2.65 16.72
CA GLY A 166 -3.93 3.14 15.50
C GLY A 166 -3.10 4.41 15.64
N TYR A 167 -2.67 4.79 16.85
CA TYR A 167 -1.88 6.00 17.07
C TYR A 167 -0.37 5.77 17.03
N THR A 168 0.08 4.68 17.65
CA THR A 168 1.50 4.33 17.75
C THR A 168 1.65 2.81 17.84
N VAL A 169 2.88 2.31 17.75
CA VAL A 169 3.19 0.94 18.16
C VAL A 169 3.17 0.95 19.68
N PHE A 170 2.04 0.61 20.25
CA PHE A 170 1.82 0.48 21.67
C PHE A 170 1.64 -0.99 22.02
N ASP A 171 2.36 -1.46 23.02
CA ASP A 171 2.47 -2.84 23.45
C ASP A 171 2.01 -2.93 24.91
N PRO A 172 0.68 -3.03 25.18
CA PRO A 172 0.13 -2.99 26.51
C PRO A 172 0.32 -4.30 27.26
N PHE A 173 0.84 -4.24 28.48
CA PHE A 173 0.92 -5.34 29.42
C PHE A 173 -0.20 -5.22 30.47
N LEU A 174 -0.95 -6.30 30.68
CA LEU A 174 -2.05 -6.40 31.64
C LEU A 174 -1.73 -7.35 32.77
N ALA A 175 -2.16 -7.01 33.97
CA ALA A 175 -2.19 -7.94 35.12
C ALA A 175 -3.44 -7.75 35.99
N ILE A 176 -3.92 -8.84 36.56
CA ILE A 176 -4.87 -8.82 37.68
C ILE A 176 -4.10 -9.21 38.95
N ILE A 177 -4.13 -8.34 39.95
CA ILE A 177 -3.32 -8.40 41.18
C ILE A 177 -4.25 -8.46 42.38
N ASP A 178 -3.94 -9.32 43.36
CA ASP A 178 -4.69 -9.39 44.61
C ASP A 178 -4.25 -8.31 45.63
N LYS A 179 -4.93 -8.27 46.76
CA LYS A 179 -4.63 -7.32 47.85
C LYS A 179 -3.22 -7.46 48.41
N ASP A 180 -2.62 -8.65 48.31
CA ASP A 180 -1.29 -8.97 48.81
C ASP A 180 -0.18 -8.72 47.79
N ARG A 181 -0.55 -8.07 46.64
CA ARG A 181 0.30 -7.71 45.48
C ARG A 181 0.81 -8.91 44.68
N PHE A 182 0.12 -10.05 44.72
CA PHE A 182 0.43 -11.19 43.88
C PHE A 182 -0.33 -11.07 42.55
N GLU A 183 0.38 -11.14 41.46
CA GLU A 183 -0.20 -11.26 40.12
C GLU A 183 -0.91 -12.61 39.97
N LYS A 184 -2.21 -12.60 39.81
CA LYS A 184 -3.03 -13.82 39.66
C LYS A 184 -3.03 -14.29 38.21
N VAL A 185 -3.03 -13.36 37.27
CA VAL A 185 -2.98 -13.60 35.82
C VAL A 185 -2.39 -12.38 35.14
N ILE A 186 -1.62 -12.63 34.07
CA ILE A 186 -1.01 -11.62 33.19
C ILE A 186 -1.34 -11.90 31.72
N SER A 187 -1.30 -10.86 30.88
CA SER A 187 -1.34 -10.96 29.43
C SER A 187 -0.50 -9.85 28.83
N ASP A 188 0.38 -10.24 27.90
CA ASP A 188 1.23 -9.34 27.13
C ASP A 188 0.67 -9.23 25.70
N ASP A 189 0.43 -10.39 25.06
CA ASP A 189 -0.07 -10.53 23.71
C ASP A 189 -1.26 -11.49 23.64
N THR A 190 -2.02 -11.40 22.53
CA THR A 190 -2.99 -12.43 22.14
C THR A 190 -2.86 -12.78 20.66
N ILE A 191 -3.19 -14.00 20.29
CA ILE A 191 -3.12 -14.45 18.89
C ILE A 191 -4.00 -13.57 17.99
N LEU A 192 -5.23 -13.30 18.43
CA LEU A 192 -6.22 -12.58 17.63
C LEU A 192 -5.94 -11.07 17.54
N HIS A 193 -5.55 -10.46 18.66
CA HIS A 193 -5.38 -9.02 18.79
C HIS A 193 -3.92 -8.56 18.85
N ARG A 194 -2.97 -9.50 18.66
CA ARG A 194 -1.52 -9.24 18.64
C ARG A 194 -1.06 -8.67 19.99
N GLN A 195 -0.47 -7.47 20.00
CA GLN A 195 0.00 -6.79 21.21
C GLN A 195 -1.12 -6.45 22.19
N ASP A 196 -2.38 -6.39 21.75
CA ASP A 196 -3.48 -6.10 22.67
C ASP A 196 -3.84 -7.35 23.51
N GLY A 197 -3.68 -7.22 24.81
CA GLY A 197 -3.81 -8.32 25.76
C GLY A 197 -5.25 -8.58 26.23
N TYR A 198 -5.48 -9.79 26.70
CA TYR A 198 -6.69 -10.21 27.42
C TYR A 198 -6.33 -11.16 28.55
N CYS A 199 -6.88 -10.95 29.74
CA CYS A 199 -6.78 -11.89 30.84
C CYS A 199 -8.09 -11.99 31.66
N SER A 200 -8.28 -13.13 32.31
CA SER A 200 -9.48 -13.38 33.11
C SER A 200 -9.12 -14.19 34.38
N TYR A 201 -9.73 -13.85 35.49
CA TYR A 201 -9.55 -14.51 36.78
C TYR A 201 -10.89 -14.69 37.51
N VAL A 202 -11.07 -15.80 38.21
CA VAL A 202 -12.23 -16.02 39.05
C VAL A 202 -11.81 -15.83 40.51
N ALA A 203 -12.42 -14.87 41.20
CA ALA A 203 -12.06 -14.52 42.57
C ALA A 203 -12.19 -15.70 43.52
N GLU A 204 -11.12 -16.05 44.21
CA GLU A 204 -11.09 -17.15 45.20
C GLU A 204 -11.67 -16.75 46.56
N GLU A 205 -11.70 -15.46 46.86
CA GLU A 205 -12.24 -14.87 48.09
C GLU A 205 -12.92 -13.52 47.80
N ASP A 206 -13.74 -13.04 48.75
CA ASP A 206 -14.26 -11.67 48.71
C ASP A 206 -13.12 -10.69 48.94
N GLY A 207 -13.04 -9.64 48.15
CA GLY A 207 -12.01 -8.63 48.35
C GLY A 207 -11.81 -7.69 47.15
N ASP A 208 -10.83 -6.83 47.30
CA ASP A 208 -10.42 -5.92 46.25
C ASP A 208 -9.33 -6.55 45.38
N TYR A 209 -9.50 -6.44 44.09
CA TYR A 209 -8.53 -6.82 43.07
C TYR A 209 -8.13 -5.59 42.26
N THR A 210 -6.87 -5.53 41.89
CA THR A 210 -6.32 -4.40 41.14
C THR A 210 -5.99 -4.85 39.71
N VAL A 211 -6.53 -4.15 38.71
CA VAL A 211 -6.12 -4.27 37.30
C VAL A 211 -4.97 -3.31 37.08
N MET A 212 -3.88 -3.80 36.50
CA MET A 212 -2.72 -3.03 36.12
C MET A 212 -2.61 -2.99 34.58
N ILE A 213 -2.36 -1.81 34.04
CA ILE A 213 -1.96 -1.64 32.64
C ILE A 213 -0.73 -0.75 32.55
N ARG A 214 0.21 -1.12 31.71
CA ARG A 214 1.41 -0.36 31.38
C ARG A 214 1.87 -0.70 29.95
N GLU A 215 2.81 0.05 29.42
CA GLU A 215 3.54 -0.39 28.22
C GLU A 215 4.56 -1.47 28.61
N SER A 216 4.70 -2.51 27.78
CA SER A 216 5.50 -3.72 28.06
C SER A 216 6.95 -3.39 28.45
N SER A 217 7.57 -2.39 27.81
CA SER A 217 8.94 -1.90 28.06
C SER A 217 9.00 -0.57 28.85
N TYR A 218 7.88 -0.10 29.43
CA TYR A 218 7.74 1.20 30.12
C TYR A 218 8.04 2.42 29.23
N ARG A 219 7.84 2.30 27.89
CA ARG A 219 8.10 3.37 26.91
C ARG A 219 6.85 4.09 26.45
N GLY A 220 5.85 4.23 27.25
CA GLY A 220 4.64 4.97 26.92
C GLY A 220 4.88 6.40 26.45
N GLY A 221 3.84 7.12 26.18
CA GLY A 221 3.94 8.53 25.72
C GLY A 221 2.62 9.10 25.25
N GLY A 222 2.62 10.36 24.82
CA GLY A 222 1.41 11.11 24.49
C GLY A 222 0.51 10.57 23.37
N ASN A 223 0.86 9.42 22.76
CA ASN A 223 0.05 8.71 21.77
C ASN A 223 -0.27 7.26 22.18
N SER A 224 0.14 6.84 23.38
CA SER A 224 -0.11 5.48 23.89
C SER A 224 -1.49 5.41 24.56
N TYR A 225 -2.51 5.79 23.81
CA TYR A 225 -3.92 5.68 24.24
C TYR A 225 -4.35 4.23 24.36
N TYR A 226 -5.27 3.99 25.29
CA TYR A 226 -5.93 2.69 25.43
C TYR A 226 -7.41 2.82 25.76
N ARG A 227 -8.13 1.75 25.45
CA ARG A 227 -9.48 1.46 25.93
C ARG A 227 -9.41 0.15 26.71
N LEU A 228 -9.59 0.22 28.00
CA LEU A 228 -9.51 -0.93 28.90
C LEU A 228 -10.92 -1.38 29.30
N HIS A 229 -11.33 -2.55 28.84
CA HIS A 229 -12.62 -3.15 29.13
C HIS A 229 -12.50 -4.03 30.38
N VAL A 230 -13.19 -3.66 31.44
CA VAL A 230 -13.18 -4.39 32.72
C VAL A 230 -14.57 -4.90 33.03
N GLY A 231 -14.76 -6.20 33.16
CA GLY A 231 -16.10 -6.76 33.33
C GLY A 231 -16.14 -8.19 33.84
N SER A 232 -17.35 -8.77 33.90
CA SER A 232 -17.60 -10.16 34.32
C SER A 232 -17.80 -11.12 33.14
N TYR A 233 -17.56 -10.67 31.92
CA TYR A 233 -17.81 -11.42 30.72
C TYR A 233 -16.84 -12.59 30.51
N ARG A 234 -17.27 -13.58 29.71
CA ARG A 234 -16.42 -14.64 29.19
C ARG A 234 -15.90 -14.23 27.84
N ARG A 235 -14.59 -14.42 27.58
CA ARG A 235 -13.95 -14.14 26.30
C ARG A 235 -13.26 -15.40 25.81
N PRO A 236 -13.92 -16.19 24.93
CA PRO A 236 -13.32 -17.38 24.35
C PRO A 236 -12.11 -17.00 23.47
N ASP A 237 -11.05 -17.82 23.53
CA ASP A 237 -9.90 -17.68 22.65
C ASP A 237 -10.28 -17.97 21.19
N VAL A 238 -11.08 -19.04 21.00
CA VAL A 238 -11.49 -19.54 19.70
C VAL A 238 -12.84 -20.26 19.79
N VAL A 239 -13.49 -20.46 18.63
CA VAL A 239 -14.75 -21.22 18.53
C VAL A 239 -14.62 -22.41 17.58
N TYR A 240 -15.32 -23.51 17.87
CA TYR A 240 -15.33 -24.72 17.06
C TYR A 240 -16.76 -25.23 16.77
N PRO A 241 -17.14 -25.43 15.48
CA PRO A 241 -16.41 -25.05 14.28
C PRO A 241 -16.33 -23.53 14.14
N ALA A 242 -15.27 -23.03 13.47
CA ALA A 242 -15.03 -21.60 13.32
C ALA A 242 -15.77 -21.01 12.10
N GLY A 243 -16.94 -21.57 11.75
CA GLY A 243 -17.78 -21.10 10.68
C GLY A 243 -18.98 -22.01 10.44
N GLY A 244 -19.92 -21.54 9.63
CA GLY A 244 -21.15 -22.26 9.32
C GLY A 244 -21.76 -21.83 7.98
N LYS A 245 -22.67 -22.70 7.50
CA LYS A 245 -23.45 -22.43 6.31
C LYS A 245 -24.50 -21.35 6.59
N ILE A 246 -24.57 -20.35 5.74
CA ILE A 246 -25.55 -19.26 5.87
C ILE A 246 -26.98 -19.79 6.00
N GLY A 247 -27.77 -19.17 6.91
CA GLY A 247 -29.15 -19.55 7.19
C GLY A 247 -29.33 -20.84 8.00
N SER A 248 -28.25 -21.59 8.31
CA SER A 248 -28.33 -22.84 9.08
C SER A 248 -28.28 -22.58 10.60
N LYS A 249 -28.53 -23.68 11.35
CA LYS A 249 -28.22 -23.74 12.77
C LYS A 249 -26.97 -24.58 12.96
N THR A 250 -26.02 -24.07 13.74
CA THR A 250 -24.75 -24.74 13.99
C THR A 250 -24.50 -24.80 15.50
N LYS A 251 -24.19 -25.98 16.02
CA LYS A 251 -23.75 -26.13 17.40
C LYS A 251 -22.27 -25.71 17.45
N VAL A 252 -21.98 -24.68 18.25
CA VAL A 252 -20.65 -24.08 18.38
C VAL A 252 -20.16 -24.24 19.80
N ARG A 253 -18.95 -24.77 19.95
CA ARG A 253 -18.20 -24.83 21.21
C ARG A 253 -17.32 -23.58 21.31
N PHE A 254 -17.53 -22.80 22.32
CA PHE A 254 -16.72 -21.64 22.69
C PHE A 254 -15.61 -22.12 23.64
N ILE A 255 -14.35 -21.95 23.25
CA ILE A 255 -13.19 -22.52 23.94
C ILE A 255 -12.40 -21.41 24.58
N GLU A 256 -12.24 -21.45 25.87
CA GLU A 256 -11.36 -20.64 26.71
C GLU A 256 -10.13 -21.47 27.10
N ARG A 257 -9.12 -20.83 27.64
CA ARG A 257 -7.88 -21.49 28.08
C ARG A 257 -8.11 -22.77 28.93
N ASP A 258 -9.02 -22.71 29.90
CA ASP A 258 -9.23 -23.77 30.90
C ASP A 258 -10.67 -24.31 30.94
N SER A 259 -11.53 -23.81 30.05
CA SER A 259 -12.94 -24.22 30.03
C SER A 259 -13.55 -24.07 28.66
N SER A 260 -14.73 -24.68 28.49
CA SER A 260 -15.51 -24.44 27.28
C SER A 260 -17.01 -24.51 27.57
N PHE A 261 -17.83 -23.96 26.69
CA PHE A 261 -19.28 -24.09 26.71
C PHE A 261 -19.83 -24.16 25.29
N GLU A 262 -21.06 -24.63 25.11
CA GLU A 262 -21.66 -24.82 23.80
C GLU A 262 -22.96 -24.04 23.66
N GLU A 263 -23.19 -23.53 22.46
CA GLU A 263 -24.43 -22.85 22.07
C GLU A 263 -24.90 -23.30 20.69
N GLU A 264 -26.22 -23.32 20.46
CA GLU A 264 -26.80 -23.41 19.13
C GLU A 264 -26.85 -22.01 18.51
N VAL A 265 -26.05 -21.78 17.47
CA VAL A 265 -25.93 -20.50 16.78
C VAL A 265 -26.80 -20.52 15.52
N GLN A 266 -27.69 -19.54 15.38
CA GLN A 266 -28.37 -19.25 14.10
C GLN A 266 -27.39 -18.46 13.23
N VAL A 267 -26.87 -19.10 12.19
CA VAL A 267 -25.92 -18.50 11.24
C VAL A 267 -26.68 -17.45 10.39
N PRO A 268 -26.13 -16.22 10.22
CA PRO A 268 -26.75 -15.21 9.36
C PRO A 268 -27.03 -15.72 7.95
N ALA A 269 -28.03 -15.12 7.27
CA ALA A 269 -28.44 -15.52 5.92
C ALA A 269 -27.57 -14.89 4.81
N GLU A 270 -26.76 -13.90 5.13
CA GLU A 270 -25.88 -13.21 4.18
C GLU A 270 -24.41 -13.47 4.51
N ILE A 271 -23.58 -13.52 3.47
CA ILE A 271 -22.12 -13.67 3.63
C ILE A 271 -21.54 -12.34 4.07
N ASP A 272 -20.89 -12.35 5.22
CA ASP A 272 -20.09 -11.26 5.75
C ASP A 272 -18.70 -11.81 6.10
N PRO A 273 -17.64 -11.40 5.41
CA PRO A 273 -16.29 -11.91 5.65
C PRO A 273 -15.69 -11.46 6.99
N ASP A 274 -16.23 -10.37 7.59
CA ASP A 274 -15.75 -9.77 8.82
C ASP A 274 -16.69 -10.07 10.01
N PHE A 275 -17.58 -11.06 9.86
CA PHE A 275 -18.55 -11.42 10.88
C PHE A 275 -17.88 -11.91 12.16
N MET A 276 -18.27 -11.29 13.28
CA MET A 276 -17.84 -11.67 14.62
C MET A 276 -18.97 -12.34 15.38
N LEU A 277 -18.70 -13.52 15.92
CA LEU A 277 -19.66 -14.29 16.75
C LEU A 277 -19.52 -13.89 18.21
N PHE A 278 -20.62 -13.53 18.82
CA PHE A 278 -20.76 -13.28 20.25
C PHE A 278 -21.64 -14.35 20.88
N SER A 279 -21.30 -14.80 22.11
CA SER A 279 -22.18 -15.63 22.91
C SER A 279 -23.49 -14.90 23.19
N LYS A 280 -24.60 -15.63 23.19
CA LYS A 280 -25.92 -15.10 23.56
C LYS A 280 -26.37 -15.52 24.96
N THR A 281 -25.71 -16.53 25.53
CA THR A 281 -26.05 -17.10 26.84
C THR A 281 -25.16 -16.56 27.96
N GLN A 282 -24.06 -15.89 27.60
CA GLN A 282 -23.13 -15.28 28.54
C GLN A 282 -23.23 -13.75 28.51
N GLU A 283 -22.69 -13.10 29.56
CA GLU A 283 -22.43 -11.65 29.50
C GLU A 283 -21.66 -11.31 28.22
N PRO A 284 -22.10 -10.29 27.46
CA PRO A 284 -21.44 -9.96 26.18
C PRO A 284 -20.01 -9.49 26.40
N ALA A 285 -19.08 -10.04 25.63
CA ALA A 285 -17.68 -9.60 25.60
C ALA A 285 -17.51 -8.33 24.76
N PRO A 286 -16.47 -7.51 25.01
CA PRO A 286 -16.16 -6.32 24.19
C PRO A 286 -15.85 -6.66 22.73
N SER A 287 -15.21 -7.82 22.50
CA SER A 287 -14.87 -8.33 21.16
C SER A 287 -15.46 -9.71 20.93
N GLY A 288 -15.80 -10.02 19.66
CA GLY A 288 -16.32 -11.32 19.25
C GLY A 288 -15.22 -12.25 18.76
N ASN A 289 -15.60 -13.49 18.44
CA ASN A 289 -14.73 -14.45 17.77
C ASN A 289 -14.97 -14.41 16.26
N PRO A 290 -13.94 -14.37 15.39
CA PRO A 290 -14.13 -14.52 13.97
C PRO A 290 -14.86 -15.80 13.62
N PHE A 291 -15.90 -15.71 12.77
CA PHE A 291 -16.73 -16.85 12.39
C PHE A 291 -17.07 -16.77 10.89
N ARG A 292 -16.62 -17.75 10.12
CA ARG A 292 -16.73 -17.76 8.68
C ARG A 292 -18.16 -18.06 8.23
N LEU A 293 -18.76 -17.17 7.44
CA LEU A 293 -20.07 -17.36 6.82
C LEU A 293 -19.89 -17.81 5.38
N VAL A 294 -20.34 -19.03 5.06
CA VAL A 294 -20.19 -19.65 3.74
C VAL A 294 -21.51 -20.28 3.28
N ASN A 295 -21.64 -20.64 1.99
CA ASN A 295 -22.82 -21.29 1.44
C ASN A 295 -22.70 -22.81 1.26
N TYR A 296 -21.70 -23.45 1.89
CA TYR A 296 -21.43 -24.87 1.84
C TYR A 296 -21.31 -25.48 3.24
N ASP A 297 -21.32 -26.82 3.30
CA ASP A 297 -21.42 -27.54 4.55
C ASP A 297 -20.07 -27.72 5.25
N ASN A 298 -20.12 -27.90 6.57
CA ASN A 298 -18.99 -28.28 7.39
C ASN A 298 -18.85 -29.82 7.42
N VAL A 299 -17.58 -30.27 7.42
CA VAL A 299 -17.19 -31.59 7.88
C VAL A 299 -16.40 -31.40 9.17
N LEU A 300 -16.83 -32.05 10.23
CA LEU A 300 -16.10 -32.08 11.48
C LEU A 300 -15.24 -33.34 11.52
N GLU A 301 -14.04 -33.24 12.07
CA GLU A 301 -13.18 -34.40 12.23
C GLU A 301 -13.81 -35.50 13.11
N ALA A 302 -13.33 -36.70 12.91
CA ALA A 302 -13.70 -37.86 13.71
C ALA A 302 -12.43 -38.64 14.08
N GLU A 303 -12.06 -38.57 15.34
CA GLU A 303 -10.89 -39.23 15.87
C GLU A 303 -11.06 -40.76 16.10
N PRO A 304 -9.99 -41.55 15.97
CA PRO A 304 -8.63 -41.17 15.58
C PRO A 304 -8.49 -41.04 14.06
N ASN A 305 -7.80 -39.97 13.59
CA ASN A 305 -7.59 -39.69 12.16
C ASN A 305 -6.11 -39.41 11.78
N ASP A 306 -5.17 -39.77 12.65
CA ASP A 306 -3.72 -39.51 12.48
C ASP A 306 -3.08 -40.24 11.25
N GLU A 307 -3.78 -41.19 10.62
CA GLU A 307 -3.28 -41.97 9.50
C GLU A 307 -4.20 -41.83 8.28
N GLN A 308 -3.62 -41.84 7.09
CA GLN A 308 -4.37 -41.77 5.84
C GLN A 308 -5.50 -42.87 5.76
N ALA A 309 -5.26 -44.06 6.31
CA ALA A 309 -6.22 -45.15 6.35
C ALA A 309 -7.41 -44.92 7.28
N LYS A 310 -7.28 -43.99 8.22
CA LYS A 310 -8.30 -43.60 9.21
C LYS A 310 -8.86 -42.17 8.96
N ALA A 311 -8.49 -41.60 7.82
CA ALA A 311 -8.90 -40.25 7.48
C ALA A 311 -10.40 -40.02 7.61
N THR A 312 -10.80 -38.90 8.20
CA THR A 312 -12.20 -38.49 8.30
C THR A 312 -12.80 -38.33 6.90
N PRO A 313 -13.84 -39.05 6.54
CA PRO A 313 -14.42 -39.01 5.20
C PRO A 313 -15.30 -37.77 5.01
N ALA A 314 -15.02 -36.97 3.98
CA ALA A 314 -15.95 -35.97 3.49
C ALA A 314 -16.98 -36.66 2.57
N THR A 315 -18.26 -36.43 2.80
CA THR A 315 -19.35 -37.02 2.01
C THR A 315 -19.58 -36.38 0.66
N ALA A 316 -19.01 -35.15 0.47
CA ALA A 316 -19.03 -34.39 -0.77
C ALA A 316 -17.61 -33.89 -1.07
N GLY A 317 -17.34 -33.55 -2.34
CA GLY A 317 -16.17 -32.82 -2.75
C GLY A 317 -16.32 -31.32 -2.48
N GLU A 318 -15.53 -30.50 -3.18
CA GLU A 318 -15.63 -29.02 -3.10
C GLU A 318 -17.00 -28.52 -3.64
N PRO A 319 -17.54 -27.39 -3.15
CA PRO A 319 -17.00 -26.59 -2.03
C PRO A 319 -17.33 -27.21 -0.67
N ILE A 320 -16.35 -27.24 0.23
CA ILE A 320 -16.48 -27.85 1.56
C ILE A 320 -15.57 -27.16 2.58
N ALA A 321 -15.95 -27.20 3.85
CA ALA A 321 -15.14 -26.75 4.97
C ALA A 321 -14.83 -27.90 5.92
N LEU A 322 -13.58 -28.27 6.04
CA LEU A 322 -13.06 -29.23 7.00
C LEU A 322 -12.72 -28.50 8.29
N ASN A 323 -13.13 -29.04 9.45
CA ASN A 323 -12.90 -28.40 10.74
C ASN A 323 -12.32 -29.43 11.70
N GLY A 324 -11.23 -29.06 12.38
CA GLY A 324 -10.56 -29.93 13.33
C GLY A 324 -9.84 -29.18 14.45
N ILE A 325 -9.23 -29.95 15.34
CA ILE A 325 -8.43 -29.49 16.48
C ILE A 325 -7.19 -30.36 16.56
N ILE A 326 -6.02 -29.80 16.44
CA ILE A 326 -4.76 -30.50 16.76
C ILE A 326 -4.72 -30.70 18.27
N GLU A 327 -5.25 -31.82 18.77
CA GLU A 327 -5.61 -32.00 20.20
C GLU A 327 -4.40 -32.11 21.13
N LYS A 328 -3.28 -32.61 20.63
CA LYS A 328 -2.06 -32.89 21.42
C LYS A 328 -0.77 -32.61 20.59
N PRO A 329 0.38 -32.42 21.22
CA PRO A 329 1.64 -32.34 20.51
C PRO A 329 1.90 -33.54 19.62
N GLY A 330 2.27 -33.28 18.34
CA GLY A 330 2.53 -34.30 17.32
C GLY A 330 1.28 -34.89 16.66
N ASP A 331 0.11 -34.33 16.91
CA ASP A 331 -1.15 -34.72 16.30
C ASP A 331 -1.19 -34.43 14.82
N ILE A 332 -1.88 -35.26 14.06
CA ILE A 332 -1.96 -35.20 12.60
C ILE A 332 -3.38 -35.52 12.16
N ASP A 333 -4.03 -34.61 11.49
CA ASP A 333 -5.39 -34.83 10.99
C ASP A 333 -5.38 -35.14 9.51
N PHE A 334 -6.04 -36.23 9.13
CA PHE A 334 -6.31 -36.57 7.76
C PHE A 334 -7.81 -36.52 7.44
N PHE A 335 -8.12 -35.84 6.34
CA PHE A 335 -9.44 -35.88 5.72
C PHE A 335 -9.37 -36.56 4.34
N LYS A 336 -10.35 -37.36 4.04
CA LYS A 336 -10.51 -37.98 2.72
C LYS A 336 -11.59 -37.25 1.92
N VAL A 337 -11.23 -36.67 0.78
CA VAL A 337 -12.12 -35.81 -0.04
C VAL A 337 -12.16 -36.31 -1.47
N PRO A 338 -13.34 -36.61 -2.03
CA PRO A 338 -13.49 -37.00 -3.44
C PRO A 338 -13.38 -35.77 -4.34
N LEU A 339 -12.40 -35.72 -5.26
CA LEU A 339 -12.16 -34.61 -6.17
C LEU A 339 -12.21 -35.02 -7.64
N LYS A 340 -12.45 -34.08 -8.54
CA LYS A 340 -12.61 -34.31 -9.98
C LYS A 340 -11.42 -33.83 -10.78
N LYS A 341 -11.04 -34.58 -11.81
CA LYS A 341 -10.00 -34.23 -12.77
C LYS A 341 -10.26 -32.90 -13.43
N GLY A 342 -9.19 -32.11 -13.56
CA GLY A 342 -9.17 -30.87 -14.32
C GLY A 342 -9.63 -29.64 -13.55
N MET A 343 -10.13 -29.79 -12.31
CA MET A 343 -10.38 -28.64 -11.44
C MET A 343 -9.07 -28.06 -10.90
N THR A 344 -9.05 -26.75 -10.70
CA THR A 344 -8.05 -26.09 -9.86
C THR A 344 -8.69 -25.79 -8.51
N LEU A 345 -8.21 -26.48 -7.47
CA LEU A 345 -8.69 -26.30 -6.11
C LEU A 345 -7.91 -25.15 -5.44
N GLU A 346 -8.61 -24.24 -4.79
CA GLU A 346 -8.04 -23.30 -3.82
C GLU A 346 -8.25 -23.86 -2.42
N VAL A 347 -7.16 -23.93 -1.67
CA VAL A 347 -7.11 -24.44 -0.29
C VAL A 347 -6.69 -23.30 0.60
N GLN A 348 -7.50 -22.99 1.62
CA GLN A 348 -7.21 -21.94 2.57
C GLN A 348 -7.53 -22.37 3.99
N ALA A 349 -6.51 -22.35 4.85
CA ALA A 349 -6.67 -22.55 6.29
C ALA A 349 -7.06 -21.24 6.98
N PHE A 350 -7.77 -21.38 8.09
CA PHE A 350 -8.08 -20.33 9.07
C PHE A 350 -7.77 -20.93 10.44
N ALA A 351 -6.69 -20.49 11.04
CA ALA A 351 -6.20 -20.87 12.36
C ALA A 351 -5.81 -19.62 13.18
N GLN A 352 -4.64 -19.04 12.95
CA GLN A 352 -4.25 -17.81 13.65
C GLN A 352 -5.21 -16.65 13.38
N SER A 353 -5.76 -16.58 12.18
CA SER A 353 -6.77 -15.57 11.81
C SER A 353 -8.10 -15.69 12.56
N ILE A 354 -8.37 -16.82 13.20
CA ILE A 354 -9.56 -17.05 14.04
C ILE A 354 -9.24 -17.11 15.55
N GLY A 355 -7.98 -16.82 15.94
CA GLY A 355 -7.53 -16.80 17.33
C GLY A 355 -6.88 -18.08 17.84
N SER A 356 -6.72 -19.09 16.98
CA SER A 356 -6.02 -20.33 17.32
C SER A 356 -4.50 -20.13 17.35
N PRO A 357 -3.77 -20.75 18.30
CA PRO A 357 -2.30 -20.73 18.31
C PRO A 357 -1.66 -21.65 17.26
N LEU A 358 -2.45 -22.39 16.49
CA LEU A 358 -1.99 -23.30 15.46
C LEU A 358 -1.26 -22.56 14.33
N ASP A 359 -0.04 -22.95 14.04
CA ASP A 359 0.74 -22.57 12.87
C ASP A 359 0.57 -23.67 11.81
N SER A 360 -0.45 -23.49 10.95
CA SER A 360 -0.99 -24.56 10.13
C SER A 360 -0.11 -24.94 8.97
N VAL A 361 0.26 -26.23 8.86
CA VAL A 361 0.88 -26.84 7.67
C VAL A 361 -0.14 -27.74 6.99
N VAL A 362 -0.48 -27.44 5.74
CA VAL A 362 -1.48 -28.16 4.98
C VAL A 362 -0.84 -28.83 3.76
N ASN A 363 -1.12 -30.14 3.57
CA ASN A 363 -0.66 -30.91 2.41
C ASN A 363 -1.82 -31.69 1.77
N ILE A 364 -1.76 -31.89 0.45
CA ILE A 364 -2.68 -32.75 -0.29
C ILE A 364 -1.92 -33.91 -0.90
N TYR A 365 -2.45 -35.13 -0.68
CA TYR A 365 -1.90 -36.37 -1.21
C TYR A 365 -2.94 -37.07 -2.09
N ASN A 366 -2.46 -37.82 -3.07
CA ASN A 366 -3.30 -38.77 -3.80
C ASN A 366 -3.51 -40.07 -3.00
N GLU A 367 -4.35 -40.95 -3.50
CA GLU A 367 -4.67 -42.26 -2.89
C GLU A 367 -3.45 -43.14 -2.59
N LYS A 368 -2.35 -42.96 -3.36
CA LYS A 368 -1.10 -43.71 -3.20
C LYS A 368 -0.09 -43.04 -2.25
N GLY A 369 -0.48 -41.96 -1.57
CA GLY A 369 0.39 -41.21 -0.68
C GLY A 369 1.36 -40.26 -1.40
N GLY A 370 1.23 -40.04 -2.70
CA GLY A 370 2.04 -39.08 -3.44
C GLY A 370 1.53 -37.66 -3.18
N SER A 371 2.43 -36.76 -2.73
CA SER A 371 2.12 -35.33 -2.48
C SER A 371 1.85 -34.59 -3.80
N LEU A 372 0.76 -33.84 -3.85
CA LEU A 372 0.42 -33.00 -4.99
C LEU A 372 0.87 -31.55 -4.74
N SER A 373 0.61 -31.03 -3.55
CA SER A 373 0.90 -29.65 -3.15
C SER A 373 0.82 -29.52 -1.63
N GLY A 374 1.37 -28.46 -1.10
CA GLY A 374 1.26 -28.09 0.31
C GLY A 374 1.85 -26.72 0.56
N ASN A 375 1.52 -26.17 1.72
CA ASN A 375 1.98 -24.86 2.17
C ASN A 375 1.90 -24.77 3.69
N ASP A 376 2.75 -23.95 4.30
CA ASP A 376 2.74 -23.59 5.71
C ASP A 376 2.35 -22.13 5.94
N ASP A 377 2.54 -21.26 4.94
CA ASP A 377 2.31 -19.82 5.02
C ASP A 377 1.36 -19.33 3.93
N GLY A 378 0.49 -18.40 4.25
CA GLY A 378 -0.32 -17.67 3.29
C GLY A 378 0.48 -16.62 2.50
N GLY A 379 -0.06 -16.17 1.38
CA GLY A 379 0.47 -15.03 0.62
C GLY A 379 0.06 -13.68 1.23
N GLY A 380 0.82 -12.61 0.91
CA GLY A 380 0.52 -11.24 1.33
C GLY A 380 1.27 -10.78 2.57
N ARG A 381 0.84 -9.64 3.15
CA ARG A 381 1.51 -9.04 4.32
C ARG A 381 1.27 -9.79 5.62
N ARG A 382 0.14 -10.51 5.72
CA ARG A 382 -0.23 -11.35 6.85
C ARG A 382 -0.10 -12.81 6.43
N ARG A 383 1.06 -13.40 6.62
CA ARG A 383 1.33 -14.82 6.38
C ARG A 383 0.94 -15.63 7.61
N LEU A 384 -0.35 -15.60 7.99
CA LEU A 384 -0.79 -16.24 9.23
C LEU A 384 -1.23 -17.68 9.05
N ASP A 385 -1.80 -18.02 7.88
CA ASP A 385 -2.43 -19.32 7.67
C ASP A 385 -2.10 -19.83 6.27
N SER A 386 -2.00 -21.14 6.09
CA SER A 386 -1.72 -21.80 4.81
C SER A 386 -2.73 -21.42 3.72
N LYS A 387 -2.25 -21.02 2.54
CA LYS A 387 -3.09 -20.80 1.35
C LYS A 387 -2.34 -21.16 0.07
N PHE A 388 -2.93 -22.03 -0.77
CA PHE A 388 -2.35 -22.42 -2.05
C PHE A 388 -3.41 -22.87 -3.05
N LYS A 389 -2.99 -23.08 -4.31
CA LYS A 389 -3.81 -23.67 -5.37
C LYS A 389 -3.18 -24.93 -5.88
N VAL A 390 -4.01 -25.93 -6.23
CA VAL A 390 -3.56 -27.21 -6.76
C VAL A 390 -4.47 -27.67 -7.89
N ALA A 391 -3.86 -28.12 -9.01
CA ALA A 391 -4.58 -28.75 -10.10
C ALA A 391 -4.81 -30.24 -9.80
N ILE A 392 -6.04 -30.72 -9.97
CA ILE A 392 -6.39 -32.13 -9.73
C ILE A 392 -6.21 -32.96 -11.02
N PRO A 393 -5.25 -33.90 -11.03
CA PRO A 393 -4.86 -34.61 -12.25
C PRO A 393 -5.79 -35.76 -12.67
N ALA A 394 -6.57 -36.33 -11.75
CA ALA A 394 -7.47 -37.45 -11.98
C ALA A 394 -8.69 -37.40 -11.07
N ASP A 395 -9.77 -38.07 -11.45
CA ASP A 395 -10.89 -38.37 -10.55
C ASP A 395 -10.41 -39.33 -9.45
N GLY A 396 -10.84 -39.13 -8.21
CA GLY A 396 -10.52 -40.02 -7.10
C GLY A 396 -10.59 -39.42 -5.73
N ASP A 397 -10.19 -40.21 -4.74
CA ASP A 397 -10.08 -39.79 -3.35
C ASP A 397 -8.71 -39.15 -3.12
N TYR A 398 -8.74 -37.97 -2.49
CA TYR A 398 -7.54 -37.23 -2.09
C TYR A 398 -7.53 -37.10 -0.59
N PHE A 399 -6.32 -37.01 -0.04
CA PHE A 399 -6.13 -36.92 1.41
C PHE A 399 -5.52 -35.56 1.76
N VAL A 400 -6.22 -34.83 2.59
CA VAL A 400 -5.79 -33.53 3.11
C VAL A 400 -5.23 -33.77 4.51
N ARG A 401 -3.97 -33.39 4.71
CA ARG A 401 -3.27 -33.49 5.99
C ARG A 401 -3.10 -32.11 6.59
N VAL A 402 -3.40 -31.98 7.89
CA VAL A 402 -3.16 -30.78 8.67
C VAL A 402 -2.27 -31.11 9.87
N THR A 403 -1.30 -30.23 10.19
CA THR A 403 -0.42 -30.34 11.36
C THR A 403 -0.03 -28.95 11.84
N ASP A 404 0.46 -28.83 13.08
CA ASP A 404 1.16 -27.65 13.56
C ASP A 404 2.62 -27.65 13.08
N HIS A 405 3.16 -26.50 12.66
CA HIS A 405 4.55 -26.36 12.15
C HIS A 405 5.60 -26.73 13.22
N LEU A 406 5.32 -26.47 14.49
CA LEU A 406 6.20 -26.78 15.62
C LEU A 406 5.77 -28.02 16.41
N GLU A 407 4.86 -28.84 15.83
CA GLU A 407 4.35 -30.08 16.46
C GLU A 407 3.71 -29.83 17.84
N ARG A 408 3.13 -28.64 18.08
CA ARG A 408 2.36 -28.30 19.26
C ARG A 408 0.91 -28.79 19.07
N GLY A 409 0.13 -28.71 20.17
CA GLY A 409 -1.29 -29.04 20.11
C GLY A 409 -1.97 -28.72 21.44
N GLY A 410 -3.29 -28.70 21.43
CA GLY A 410 -4.12 -28.43 22.60
C GLY A 410 -5.57 -28.16 22.24
N PRO A 411 -6.48 -28.01 23.22
CA PRO A 411 -7.91 -27.86 22.98
C PRO A 411 -8.30 -26.60 22.20
N ASN A 412 -7.43 -25.59 22.15
CA ASN A 412 -7.62 -24.33 21.40
C ASN A 412 -6.85 -24.27 20.07
N TYR A 413 -6.17 -25.36 19.67
CA TYR A 413 -5.52 -25.49 18.35
C TYR A 413 -6.54 -25.81 17.25
N VAL A 414 -7.60 -25.03 17.20
CA VAL A 414 -8.70 -25.15 16.25
C VAL A 414 -8.27 -24.68 14.87
N TYR A 415 -8.75 -25.37 13.83
CA TYR A 415 -8.63 -24.88 12.46
C TYR A 415 -9.94 -25.10 11.69
N ARG A 416 -10.07 -24.30 10.67
CA ARG A 416 -11.03 -24.46 9.59
C ARG A 416 -10.27 -24.42 8.27
N LEU A 417 -10.51 -25.42 7.40
CA LEU A 417 -9.88 -25.50 6.11
C LEU A 417 -10.95 -25.46 5.02
N GLU A 418 -10.95 -24.43 4.20
CA GLU A 418 -11.90 -24.27 3.09
C GLU A 418 -11.28 -24.78 1.79
N LEU A 419 -11.95 -25.74 1.15
CA LEU A 419 -11.60 -26.29 -0.15
C LEU A 419 -12.66 -25.87 -1.15
N VAL A 420 -12.30 -25.01 -2.09
CA VAL A 420 -13.22 -24.46 -3.08
C VAL A 420 -12.59 -24.52 -4.47
N ALA A 421 -13.40 -24.63 -5.52
CA ALA A 421 -12.89 -24.39 -6.86
C ALA A 421 -12.32 -22.97 -6.94
N ALA A 422 -11.16 -22.82 -7.59
CA ALA A 422 -10.55 -21.51 -7.77
C ALA A 422 -11.45 -20.66 -8.68
N GLU A 423 -12.28 -19.84 -8.06
CA GLU A 423 -13.23 -18.99 -8.77
C GLU A 423 -12.54 -17.82 -9.49
N PRO A 424 -13.12 -17.35 -10.59
CA PRO A 424 -12.72 -16.11 -11.20
C PRO A 424 -12.91 -14.94 -10.24
N GLU A 425 -11.84 -14.18 -9.97
CA GLU A 425 -11.87 -13.01 -9.09
C GLU A 425 -11.29 -11.79 -9.81
N VAL A 426 -11.93 -10.64 -9.65
CA VAL A 426 -11.38 -9.35 -10.03
C VAL A 426 -11.60 -8.36 -8.91
N PHE A 427 -10.58 -7.58 -8.59
CA PHE A 427 -10.69 -6.47 -7.63
C PHE A 427 -9.74 -5.35 -8.03
N PHE A 428 -9.90 -4.19 -7.42
CA PHE A 428 -8.99 -3.07 -7.62
C PHE A 428 -8.72 -2.37 -6.30
N ALA A 429 -7.58 -1.68 -6.24
CA ALA A 429 -7.16 -0.90 -5.08
C ALA A 429 -6.37 0.32 -5.54
N SER A 430 -6.37 1.40 -4.77
CA SER A 430 -5.36 2.44 -4.92
C SER A 430 -3.98 1.86 -4.63
N PRO A 431 -2.90 2.37 -5.26
CA PRO A 431 -1.55 1.98 -4.90
C PRO A 431 -1.33 2.11 -3.39
N GLN A 432 -0.61 1.14 -2.83
CA GLN A 432 -0.33 1.13 -1.41
C GLN A 432 0.47 2.37 -1.00
N TYR A 433 0.20 2.85 0.20
CA TYR A 433 0.96 3.93 0.82
C TYR A 433 2.43 3.50 1.00
N THR A 434 3.36 4.38 0.69
CA THR A 434 4.77 4.28 1.06
C THR A 434 5.14 5.45 1.97
N VAL A 435 6.26 5.34 2.70
CA VAL A 435 6.72 6.40 3.64
C VAL A 435 6.83 7.78 2.95
N ASN A 436 7.12 7.78 1.66
CA ASN A 436 7.32 8.99 0.86
C ASN A 436 6.12 9.37 -0.02
N ASP A 437 5.00 8.64 0.09
CA ASP A 437 3.81 8.89 -0.71
C ASP A 437 2.72 9.57 0.13
N ASN A 438 1.94 10.42 -0.51
CA ASN A 438 0.83 11.10 0.13
C ASN A 438 -0.43 10.24 0.07
N ASN A 439 -1.24 10.28 1.14
CA ASN A 439 -2.52 9.56 1.23
C ASN A 439 -3.60 10.07 0.27
N TYR A 440 -3.32 11.07 -0.58
CA TYR A 440 -4.29 11.68 -1.48
C TYR A 440 -4.92 10.69 -2.48
N ARG A 441 -4.27 9.54 -2.72
CA ARG A 441 -4.79 8.50 -3.62
C ARG A 441 -5.92 7.66 -3.04
N GLN A 442 -6.13 7.72 -1.73
CA GLN A 442 -7.09 6.88 -1.01
C GLN A 442 -8.40 7.60 -0.65
N PHE A 443 -8.62 8.79 -1.18
CA PHE A 443 -9.88 9.52 -1.03
C PHE A 443 -10.12 10.40 -2.27
N ILE A 444 -11.37 10.77 -2.50
CA ILE A 444 -11.75 11.55 -3.67
C ILE A 444 -12.40 12.85 -3.18
N ALA A 445 -11.67 13.95 -3.24
CA ALA A 445 -12.14 15.30 -2.92
C ALA A 445 -12.36 16.08 -4.22
N VAL A 446 -13.57 16.02 -4.79
CA VAL A 446 -13.89 16.61 -6.09
C VAL A 446 -14.31 18.07 -5.88
N PRO A 447 -13.58 19.06 -6.42
CA PRO A 447 -13.99 20.45 -6.32
C PRO A 447 -15.26 20.69 -7.15
N LYS A 448 -16.16 21.54 -6.64
CA LYS A 448 -17.35 22.01 -7.37
C LYS A 448 -16.96 22.51 -8.75
N GLY A 449 -17.66 22.06 -9.79
CA GLY A 449 -17.36 22.43 -11.18
C GLY A 449 -16.01 21.95 -11.69
N GLY A 450 -15.31 21.10 -10.94
CA GLY A 450 -13.98 20.61 -11.24
C GLY A 450 -13.90 19.08 -11.26
N ARG A 451 -12.67 18.55 -11.16
CA ARG A 451 -12.38 17.11 -11.28
C ARG A 451 -11.37 16.65 -10.25
N TYR A 452 -11.41 15.38 -9.97
CA TYR A 452 -10.38 14.69 -9.17
C TYR A 452 -9.93 13.41 -9.88
N ALA A 453 -8.63 13.20 -9.97
CA ALA A 453 -8.04 12.00 -10.59
C ALA A 453 -7.19 11.23 -9.60
N THR A 454 -7.35 9.91 -9.58
CA THR A 454 -6.49 8.98 -8.84
C THR A 454 -6.12 7.78 -9.70
N LEU A 455 -5.18 6.95 -9.25
CA LEU A 455 -4.79 5.71 -9.92
C LEU A 455 -5.34 4.52 -9.16
N VAL A 456 -5.76 3.47 -9.87
CA VAL A 456 -6.07 2.17 -9.27
C VAL A 456 -5.34 1.04 -10.00
N ASN A 457 -4.91 0.05 -9.24
CA ASN A 457 -4.37 -1.22 -9.73
C ASN A 457 -5.51 -2.23 -9.81
N ILE A 458 -5.57 -2.99 -10.89
CA ILE A 458 -6.59 -4.02 -11.13
C ILE A 458 -5.92 -5.38 -11.06
N SER A 459 -6.41 -6.22 -10.17
CA SER A 459 -6.00 -7.62 -10.02
C SER A 459 -7.04 -8.53 -10.66
N ARG A 460 -6.60 -9.46 -11.51
CA ARG A 460 -7.44 -10.45 -12.19
C ARG A 460 -6.88 -11.84 -11.90
N ASN A 461 -7.67 -12.67 -11.23
CA ASN A 461 -7.33 -14.04 -10.87
C ASN A 461 -8.29 -14.99 -11.60
N ASN A 462 -7.78 -15.88 -12.43
CA ASN A 462 -8.54 -16.84 -13.21
C ASN A 462 -9.65 -16.22 -14.08
N VAL A 463 -9.54 -14.94 -14.43
CA VAL A 463 -10.49 -14.24 -15.29
C VAL A 463 -9.76 -13.30 -16.23
N GLY A 464 -10.14 -13.33 -17.50
CA GLY A 464 -9.67 -12.42 -18.54
C GLY A 464 -10.76 -11.44 -18.99
N GLY A 465 -10.47 -10.72 -20.06
CA GLY A 465 -11.43 -9.82 -20.68
C GLY A 465 -11.44 -8.41 -20.14
N ASP A 466 -12.22 -7.58 -20.83
CA ASP A 466 -12.41 -6.19 -20.48
C ASP A 466 -13.51 -6.04 -19.41
N PHE A 467 -13.31 -5.08 -18.52
CA PHE A 467 -14.28 -4.71 -17.49
C PHE A 467 -14.69 -3.25 -17.64
N LYS A 468 -15.83 -2.91 -17.04
CA LYS A 468 -16.34 -1.54 -16.91
C LYS A 468 -16.51 -1.17 -15.45
N PHE A 469 -16.14 0.05 -15.11
CA PHE A 469 -16.42 0.62 -13.80
C PHE A 469 -17.88 1.04 -13.68
N GLU A 470 -18.48 0.77 -12.53
CA GLU A 470 -19.80 1.24 -12.13
C GLU A 470 -19.71 1.80 -10.71
N ALA A 471 -19.93 3.09 -10.55
CA ALA A 471 -20.01 3.71 -9.23
C ALA A 471 -21.48 3.85 -8.79
N LYS A 472 -21.77 3.49 -7.54
CA LYS A 472 -23.10 3.64 -6.94
C LYS A 472 -23.05 4.60 -5.76
N ASN A 473 -24.16 5.28 -5.51
CA ASN A 473 -24.31 6.17 -4.37
C ASN A 473 -23.21 7.25 -4.28
N LEU A 474 -22.81 7.83 -5.43
CA LEU A 474 -21.93 9.00 -5.44
C LEU A 474 -22.65 10.21 -4.82
N PRO A 475 -21.92 11.19 -4.27
CA PRO A 475 -22.51 12.46 -3.87
C PRO A 475 -23.32 13.10 -5.02
N GLN A 476 -24.38 13.83 -4.68
CA GLN A 476 -25.21 14.49 -5.67
C GLN A 476 -24.37 15.39 -6.60
N GLY A 477 -24.56 15.24 -7.91
CA GLY A 477 -23.83 16.00 -8.93
C GLY A 477 -22.44 15.47 -9.27
N VAL A 478 -21.99 14.37 -8.65
CA VAL A 478 -20.70 13.72 -8.98
C VAL A 478 -20.90 12.58 -9.97
N LYS A 479 -19.99 12.47 -10.94
CA LYS A 479 -19.91 11.37 -11.92
C LYS A 479 -18.52 10.77 -11.96
N LEU A 480 -18.44 9.45 -12.16
CA LEU A 480 -17.20 8.76 -12.55
C LEU A 480 -17.13 8.77 -14.09
N LEU A 481 -16.08 9.38 -14.62
CA LEU A 481 -15.85 9.51 -16.07
C LEU A 481 -15.02 8.35 -16.67
N THR A 482 -14.35 7.57 -15.83
CA THR A 482 -13.61 6.38 -16.27
C THR A 482 -14.59 5.23 -16.45
N GLU A 483 -14.79 4.79 -17.68
CA GLU A 483 -15.72 3.70 -17.98
C GLU A 483 -15.02 2.36 -18.15
N ALA A 484 -13.84 2.33 -18.78
CA ALA A 484 -13.18 1.11 -19.20
C ALA A 484 -12.01 0.69 -18.31
N ALA A 485 -11.90 -0.61 -18.11
CA ALA A 485 -10.75 -1.31 -17.54
C ALA A 485 -10.30 -2.41 -18.52
N PRO A 486 -9.52 -2.05 -19.57
CA PRO A 486 -9.09 -2.98 -20.60
C PRO A 486 -8.28 -4.15 -20.04
N LYS A 487 -8.39 -5.33 -20.68
CA LYS A 487 -7.71 -6.57 -20.24
C LYS A 487 -6.19 -6.45 -20.14
N ASP A 488 -5.61 -5.63 -21.01
CA ASP A 488 -4.15 -5.48 -21.11
C ASP A 488 -3.58 -4.40 -20.15
N LEU A 489 -4.47 -3.74 -19.38
CA LEU A 489 -4.06 -2.73 -18.40
C LEU A 489 -4.20 -3.26 -16.96
N GLY A 490 -3.07 -3.31 -16.24
CA GLY A 490 -3.01 -3.63 -14.82
C GLY A 490 -3.35 -2.44 -13.92
N ASN A 491 -3.34 -1.21 -14.47
CA ASN A 491 -3.71 0.00 -13.74
C ASN A 491 -4.37 1.01 -14.70
N VAL A 492 -5.30 1.79 -14.15
CA VAL A 492 -6.03 2.82 -14.89
C VAL A 492 -6.29 4.05 -14.02
N PRO A 493 -6.35 5.26 -14.61
CA PRO A 493 -6.75 6.45 -13.88
C PRO A 493 -8.28 6.45 -13.67
N LEU A 494 -8.74 6.70 -12.45
CA LEU A 494 -10.13 7.04 -12.15
C LEU A 494 -10.27 8.56 -12.15
N LEU A 495 -11.20 9.08 -12.96
CA LEU A 495 -11.51 10.50 -13.06
C LEU A 495 -12.95 10.75 -12.61
N PHE A 496 -13.10 11.58 -11.59
CA PHE A 496 -14.39 12.04 -11.08
C PHE A 496 -14.62 13.50 -11.46
N GLU A 497 -15.86 13.85 -11.72
CA GLU A 497 -16.29 15.22 -12.03
C GLU A 497 -17.47 15.61 -11.17
N ALA A 498 -17.45 16.82 -10.62
CA ALA A 498 -18.60 17.41 -9.93
C ALA A 498 -19.21 18.53 -10.77
N ALA A 499 -20.54 18.57 -10.82
CA ALA A 499 -21.28 19.65 -11.47
C ALA A 499 -20.99 21.01 -10.80
N PRO A 500 -21.09 22.14 -11.51
CA PRO A 500 -20.88 23.48 -10.92
C PRO A 500 -21.86 23.83 -9.79
N ASP A 501 -23.04 23.22 -9.78
CA ASP A 501 -24.09 23.39 -8.78
C ASP A 501 -24.15 22.26 -7.75
N ALA A 502 -23.21 21.28 -7.80
CA ALA A 502 -23.17 20.17 -6.87
C ALA A 502 -23.09 20.69 -5.41
N PRO A 503 -23.96 20.22 -4.50
CA PRO A 503 -23.90 20.62 -3.10
C PRO A 503 -22.66 20.04 -2.43
N LEU A 504 -22.08 20.78 -1.48
CA LEU A 504 -21.07 20.24 -0.60
C LEU A 504 -21.63 19.05 0.18
N GLY A 505 -20.92 17.93 0.18
CA GLY A 505 -21.41 16.71 0.83
C GLY A 505 -20.48 15.55 0.57
N HIS A 506 -20.80 14.41 1.14
CA HIS A 506 -19.99 13.20 0.98
C HIS A 506 -20.82 11.92 0.92
N GLN A 507 -20.22 10.88 0.39
CA GLN A 507 -20.70 9.50 0.47
C GLN A 507 -19.49 8.55 0.57
N VAL A 508 -19.70 7.42 1.23
CA VAL A 508 -18.79 6.28 1.14
C VAL A 508 -19.38 5.34 0.10
N SER A 509 -18.80 5.38 -1.10
CA SER A 509 -19.42 4.88 -2.32
C SER A 509 -18.85 3.54 -2.75
N PRO A 510 -19.68 2.50 -2.96
CA PRO A 510 -19.22 1.27 -3.59
C PRO A 510 -18.95 1.50 -5.07
N ILE A 511 -17.80 1.02 -5.54
CA ILE A 511 -17.41 1.03 -6.95
C ILE A 511 -17.14 -0.41 -7.37
N TYR A 512 -17.67 -0.79 -8.52
CA TYR A 512 -17.61 -2.14 -9.04
C TYR A 512 -16.91 -2.20 -10.39
N LEU A 513 -16.39 -3.40 -10.71
CA LEU A 513 -15.94 -3.81 -12.03
C LEU A 513 -16.88 -4.89 -12.55
N ASN A 514 -17.62 -4.59 -13.60
CA ASN A 514 -18.50 -5.54 -14.28
C ASN A 514 -17.86 -5.99 -15.58
N SER A 515 -17.89 -7.29 -15.89
CA SER A 515 -17.37 -7.79 -17.16
C SER A 515 -18.15 -7.21 -18.36
N VAL A 516 -17.43 -6.93 -19.43
CA VAL A 516 -18.03 -6.55 -20.72
C VAL A 516 -18.60 -7.78 -21.41
N ASP A 517 -18.01 -8.97 -21.20
CA ASP A 517 -18.55 -10.23 -21.69
C ASP A 517 -19.71 -10.69 -20.80
N PRO A 518 -20.95 -10.85 -21.34
CA PRO A 518 -22.11 -11.25 -20.57
C PRO A 518 -22.02 -12.68 -20.02
N ASN A 519 -21.12 -13.52 -20.56
CA ASN A 519 -20.90 -14.88 -20.07
C ASN A 519 -20.05 -14.92 -18.81
N ILE A 520 -19.25 -13.89 -18.54
CA ILE A 520 -18.45 -13.76 -17.33
C ILE A 520 -19.29 -13.05 -16.26
N LYS A 521 -19.73 -13.81 -15.25
CA LYS A 521 -20.58 -13.29 -14.16
C LYS A 521 -19.79 -12.63 -13.01
N THR A 522 -18.47 -12.72 -13.07
CA THR A 522 -17.57 -12.17 -12.06
C THR A 522 -17.73 -10.65 -11.98
N ARG A 523 -18.00 -10.18 -10.77
CA ARG A 523 -18.10 -8.77 -10.43
C ARG A 523 -17.01 -8.42 -9.41
N GLY A 524 -16.17 -7.45 -9.77
CA GLY A 524 -15.14 -6.95 -8.87
C GLY A 524 -15.60 -5.77 -8.04
N LYS A 525 -14.89 -5.53 -6.93
CA LYS A 525 -15.08 -4.37 -6.08
C LYS A 525 -13.74 -3.81 -5.60
N LEU A 526 -13.78 -2.64 -4.99
CA LEU A 526 -12.63 -2.09 -4.28
C LEU A 526 -12.22 -3.05 -3.15
N ARG A 527 -10.92 -3.23 -2.99
CA ARG A 527 -10.30 -3.93 -1.85
C ARG A 527 -9.12 -3.10 -1.37
N GLN A 528 -9.43 -2.04 -0.64
CA GLN A 528 -8.44 -1.08 -0.18
C GLN A 528 -7.93 -1.47 1.20
N GLU A 529 -6.62 -1.73 1.29
CA GLU A 529 -5.93 -1.92 2.55
C GLU A 529 -5.44 -0.56 3.07
N PHE A 530 -5.84 -0.22 4.30
CA PHE A 530 -5.36 0.94 5.04
C PHE A 530 -4.34 0.50 6.07
N ASP A 531 -3.14 1.06 6.01
CA ASP A 531 -2.12 0.88 7.03
C ASP A 531 -2.47 1.79 8.23
N ILE A 532 -2.96 1.21 9.30
CA ILE A 532 -3.40 1.94 10.50
C ILE A 532 -2.21 2.23 11.42
N VAL A 533 -1.37 1.23 11.69
CA VAL A 533 -0.15 1.38 12.50
C VAL A 533 1.06 1.00 11.68
N ARG A 534 2.01 1.92 11.60
CA ARG A 534 3.29 1.73 10.91
C ARG A 534 4.45 2.24 11.76
N ASN A 535 5.60 1.54 11.65
CA ASN A 535 6.89 2.06 12.08
C ASN A 535 7.88 1.87 10.93
N GLY A 536 8.29 2.98 10.31
CA GLY A 536 9.08 2.94 9.08
C GLY A 536 8.34 2.21 7.95
N ASN A 537 8.92 1.13 7.44
CA ASN A 537 8.34 0.29 6.40
C ASN A 537 7.58 -0.94 6.94
N VAL A 538 7.59 -1.14 8.27
CA VAL A 538 6.87 -2.25 8.91
C VAL A 538 5.45 -1.81 9.23
N VAL A 539 4.47 -2.61 8.81
CA VAL A 539 3.05 -2.39 9.08
C VAL A 539 2.63 -3.36 10.18
N TYR A 540 2.16 -2.83 11.29
CA TYR A 540 1.72 -3.60 12.47
C TYR A 540 0.22 -3.91 12.43
N TYR A 541 -0.58 -2.97 11.94
CA TYR A 541 -2.03 -3.15 11.88
C TYR A 541 -2.62 -2.53 10.61
N THR A 542 -3.52 -3.26 9.94
CA THR A 542 -4.22 -2.85 8.72
C THR A 542 -5.71 -3.11 8.84
N GLN A 543 -6.49 -2.34 8.10
CA GLN A 543 -7.91 -2.60 7.88
C GLN A 543 -8.22 -2.59 6.38
N ILE A 544 -9.12 -3.46 5.95
CA ILE A 544 -9.56 -3.56 4.54
C ILE A 544 -10.96 -2.95 4.42
N GLU A 545 -11.14 -2.12 3.41
CA GLU A 545 -12.43 -1.53 3.07
C GLU A 545 -12.76 -1.77 1.59
N ASP A 546 -14.06 -1.88 1.30
CA ASP A 546 -14.56 -2.15 -0.04
C ASP A 546 -15.29 -0.97 -0.68
N ARG A 547 -15.29 0.20 -0.02
CA ARG A 547 -15.94 1.44 -0.45
C ARG A 547 -14.97 2.61 -0.47
N LEU A 548 -15.19 3.53 -1.38
CA LEU A 548 -14.33 4.70 -1.57
C LEU A 548 -15.00 5.96 -0.97
N PRO A 549 -14.31 6.70 -0.08
CA PRO A 549 -14.82 7.98 0.41
C PRO A 549 -14.73 9.04 -0.69
N VAL A 550 -15.88 9.60 -1.07
CA VAL A 550 -16.00 10.63 -2.09
C VAL A 550 -16.72 11.84 -1.49
N ALA A 551 -16.15 13.03 -1.66
CA ALA A 551 -16.79 14.28 -1.26
C ALA A 551 -16.75 15.33 -2.36
N VAL A 552 -17.78 16.18 -2.38
CA VAL A 552 -17.76 17.45 -3.08
C VAL A 552 -17.19 18.49 -2.13
N VAL A 553 -16.13 19.15 -2.58
CA VAL A 553 -15.45 20.22 -1.83
C VAL A 553 -15.62 21.56 -2.55
N GLU A 554 -15.18 22.65 -1.92
CA GLU A 554 -15.26 23.97 -2.53
C GLU A 554 -14.54 24.05 -3.89
N GLU A 555 -14.99 24.98 -4.72
CA GLU A 555 -14.46 25.19 -6.05
C GLU A 555 -12.98 25.58 -5.98
N ALA A 556 -12.14 24.89 -6.74
CA ALA A 556 -10.72 25.21 -6.85
C ALA A 556 -10.50 26.59 -7.50
N PRO A 557 -9.50 27.38 -7.06
CA PRO A 557 -9.21 28.68 -7.65
C PRO A 557 -8.46 28.59 -8.99
N TYR A 558 -8.32 27.41 -9.53
CA TYR A 558 -7.70 27.15 -10.84
C TYR A 558 -8.33 25.93 -11.52
N SER A 559 -8.17 25.84 -12.84
CA SER A 559 -8.43 24.64 -13.60
C SER A 559 -7.21 24.27 -14.44
N LEU A 560 -7.09 22.99 -14.81
CA LEU A 560 -6.02 22.46 -15.65
C LEU A 560 -6.57 21.89 -16.94
N GLU A 561 -5.77 22.01 -18.00
CA GLU A 561 -6.04 21.42 -19.31
C GLU A 561 -4.73 20.91 -19.93
N ILE A 562 -4.75 19.69 -20.45
CA ILE A 562 -3.67 19.16 -21.28
C ILE A 562 -3.92 19.64 -22.70
N VAL A 563 -2.99 20.38 -23.29
CA VAL A 563 -3.07 20.79 -24.69
C VAL A 563 -2.93 19.55 -25.54
N LYS A 564 -3.96 19.25 -26.35
CA LYS A 564 -3.95 18.06 -27.22
C LYS A 564 -2.76 18.12 -28.17
N PRO A 565 -1.87 17.12 -28.16
CA PRO A 565 -0.72 17.08 -29.05
C PRO A 565 -1.16 17.05 -30.54
N ALA A 566 -0.48 17.82 -31.37
CA ALA A 566 -0.71 17.85 -32.82
C ALA A 566 -0.09 16.65 -33.56
N VAL A 567 0.83 15.95 -32.92
CA VAL A 567 1.57 14.80 -33.45
C VAL A 567 1.52 13.63 -32.48
N PRO A 568 1.63 12.39 -32.94
CA PRO A 568 1.74 11.23 -32.06
C PRO A 568 3.11 11.18 -31.35
N LEU A 569 3.16 10.55 -30.21
CA LEU A 569 4.38 10.06 -29.58
C LEU A 569 4.80 8.77 -30.30
N VAL A 570 5.87 8.80 -31.07
CA VAL A 570 6.34 7.63 -31.80
C VAL A 570 7.31 6.79 -30.98
N ASN A 571 7.42 5.50 -31.26
CA ASN A 571 8.40 4.62 -30.64
C ASN A 571 9.82 5.18 -30.82
N ASN A 572 10.63 5.11 -29.78
CA ASN A 572 11.93 5.79 -29.67
C ASN A 572 11.86 7.31 -29.85
N GLY A 573 10.71 7.91 -29.57
CA GLY A 573 10.47 9.33 -29.73
C GLY A 573 10.27 10.10 -28.45
N ILE A 574 10.18 11.41 -28.60
CA ILE A 574 9.89 12.38 -27.55
C ILE A 574 8.66 13.19 -27.93
N LEU A 575 7.82 13.48 -26.96
CA LEU A 575 6.70 14.40 -27.10
C LEU A 575 6.66 15.35 -25.91
N GLU A 576 6.58 16.64 -26.15
CA GLU A 576 6.32 17.62 -25.11
C GLU A 576 4.81 17.76 -24.89
N LEU A 577 4.36 17.30 -23.70
CA LEU A 577 2.96 17.40 -23.29
C LEU A 577 2.78 18.66 -22.46
N LYS A 578 2.20 19.69 -23.08
CA LYS A 578 1.95 20.97 -22.44
C LYS A 578 0.68 20.91 -21.57
N VAL A 579 0.80 21.36 -20.34
CA VAL A 579 -0.31 21.54 -19.39
C VAL A 579 -0.47 23.04 -19.14
N VAL A 580 -1.70 23.53 -19.29
CA VAL A 580 -2.05 24.93 -19.05
C VAL A 580 -3.01 25.04 -17.88
N SER A 581 -2.89 26.12 -17.10
CA SER A 581 -3.81 26.47 -16.02
C SER A 581 -4.58 27.73 -16.35
N LYS A 582 -5.87 27.75 -16.01
CA LYS A 582 -6.68 28.95 -15.93
C LYS A 582 -6.88 29.28 -14.45
N ARG A 583 -6.41 30.45 -14.03
CA ARG A 583 -6.46 30.90 -12.64
C ARG A 583 -7.61 31.87 -12.44
N LYS A 584 -8.32 31.78 -11.30
CA LYS A 584 -9.24 32.84 -10.88
C LYS A 584 -8.48 34.11 -10.55
N GLU A 585 -9.17 35.23 -10.66
CA GLU A 585 -8.59 36.54 -10.32
C GLU A 585 -7.98 36.54 -8.91
N GLY A 586 -6.76 37.06 -8.79
CA GLY A 586 -6.02 37.12 -7.55
C GLY A 586 -5.25 35.85 -7.16
N PHE A 587 -5.56 34.70 -7.74
CA PHE A 587 -4.84 33.46 -7.41
C PHE A 587 -3.52 33.33 -8.18
N LYS A 588 -2.40 33.35 -7.46
CA LYS A 588 -1.03 33.32 -8.06
C LYS A 588 -0.17 32.14 -7.56
N ALA A 589 -0.60 31.42 -6.50
CA ALA A 589 0.21 30.39 -5.87
C ALA A 589 0.73 29.35 -6.88
N PRO A 590 1.90 28.76 -6.69
CA PRO A 590 2.42 27.70 -7.55
C PRO A 590 1.47 26.50 -7.54
N ILE A 591 1.39 25.78 -8.66
CA ILE A 591 0.56 24.57 -8.81
C ILE A 591 1.50 23.40 -9.09
N ARG A 592 1.57 22.45 -8.17
CA ARG A 592 2.22 21.16 -8.42
C ARG A 592 1.29 20.31 -9.28
N VAL A 593 1.80 19.74 -10.36
CA VAL A 593 1.03 18.96 -11.34
C VAL A 593 1.58 17.55 -11.38
N PHE A 594 0.75 16.57 -11.08
CA PHE A 594 1.11 15.15 -11.05
C PHE A 594 0.61 14.44 -12.30
N MET A 595 1.49 13.68 -12.93
CA MET A 595 1.11 12.75 -13.99
C MET A 595 0.50 11.48 -13.35
N ILE A 596 -0.81 11.32 -13.48
CA ILE A 596 -1.53 10.23 -12.81
C ILE A 596 -1.21 8.86 -13.42
N TRP A 597 -1.13 8.81 -14.75
CA TRP A 597 -0.92 7.55 -15.46
C TRP A 597 -0.27 7.78 -16.82
N LYS A 598 0.43 6.76 -17.32
CA LYS A 598 0.97 6.66 -18.66
C LYS A 598 1.05 5.20 -19.09
N PRO A 599 0.91 4.88 -20.39
CA PRO A 599 0.97 3.50 -20.88
C PRO A 599 2.36 2.89 -20.72
N SER A 600 2.43 1.56 -20.73
CA SER A 600 3.70 0.83 -20.71
C SER A 600 4.64 1.31 -21.82
N GLY A 601 5.92 1.40 -21.50
CA GLY A 601 6.94 1.87 -22.44
C GLY A 601 7.08 3.39 -22.54
N VAL A 602 6.14 4.17 -21.97
CA VAL A 602 6.26 5.64 -21.87
C VAL A 602 6.83 6.04 -20.52
N SER A 603 7.90 6.82 -20.52
CA SER A 603 8.49 7.43 -19.34
C SER A 603 8.28 8.95 -19.32
N SER A 604 8.23 9.53 -18.14
CA SER A 604 8.13 10.97 -17.86
C SER A 604 8.44 11.24 -16.41
N LEU A 605 8.75 12.47 -16.05
CA LEU A 605 8.70 12.92 -14.67
C LEU A 605 7.29 12.70 -14.11
N GLY A 606 7.22 12.28 -12.86
CA GLY A 606 5.93 12.07 -12.17
C GLY A 606 5.25 13.40 -11.81
N GLU A 607 6.00 14.48 -11.74
CA GLU A 607 5.56 15.77 -11.21
C GLU A 607 6.25 16.91 -11.96
N GLN A 608 5.53 18.02 -12.15
CA GLN A 608 6.00 19.32 -12.62
C GLN A 608 5.37 20.45 -11.80
N THR A 609 5.92 21.64 -11.84
CA THR A 609 5.34 22.79 -11.15
C THR A 609 5.07 23.91 -12.15
N ILE A 610 3.83 24.41 -12.16
CA ILE A 610 3.50 25.70 -12.74
C ILE A 610 3.88 26.75 -11.70
N ALA A 611 4.93 27.53 -11.97
CA ALA A 611 5.47 28.51 -11.02
C ALA A 611 4.46 29.60 -10.66
N GLU A 612 4.75 30.34 -9.60
CA GLU A 612 3.92 31.46 -9.15
C GLU A 612 3.68 32.45 -10.29
N GLY A 613 2.42 32.82 -10.50
CA GLY A 613 2.02 33.74 -11.57
C GLY A 613 2.15 33.19 -13.01
N GLN A 614 2.74 32.00 -13.19
CA GLN A 614 2.80 31.35 -14.50
C GLN A 614 1.54 30.51 -14.76
N ASN A 615 1.30 30.19 -16.05
CA ASN A 615 0.09 29.46 -16.44
C ASN A 615 0.36 28.14 -17.16
N GLU A 616 1.62 27.69 -17.26
CA GLU A 616 1.92 26.44 -17.97
C GLU A 616 3.13 25.71 -17.40
N CYS A 617 3.15 24.40 -17.62
CA CYS A 617 4.33 23.54 -17.49
C CYS A 617 4.34 22.49 -18.62
N VAL A 618 5.48 21.81 -18.80
CA VAL A 618 5.67 20.83 -19.84
C VAL A 618 6.18 19.53 -19.24
N PHE A 619 5.51 18.43 -19.59
CA PHE A 619 6.01 17.08 -19.34
C PHE A 619 6.66 16.56 -20.63
N GLN A 620 7.93 16.21 -20.57
CA GLN A 620 8.54 15.45 -21.62
C GLN A 620 8.12 13.98 -21.48
N LEU A 621 7.48 13.45 -22.51
CA LEU A 621 7.17 12.02 -22.63
C LEU A 621 8.22 11.37 -23.53
N ASP A 622 8.78 10.26 -23.08
CA ASP A 622 9.76 9.46 -23.80
C ASP A 622 9.17 8.07 -24.05
N ALA A 623 9.01 7.68 -25.31
CA ALA A 623 8.58 6.33 -25.67
C ALA A 623 9.80 5.43 -25.98
N ASN A 624 9.80 4.21 -25.46
CA ASN A 624 10.77 3.20 -25.88
C ASN A 624 10.28 2.41 -27.11
N ALA A 625 11.11 1.50 -27.62
CA ALA A 625 10.78 0.68 -28.79
C ALA A 625 9.57 -0.25 -28.59
N GLY A 626 9.28 -0.65 -27.34
CA GLY A 626 8.18 -1.56 -26.98
C GLY A 626 6.88 -0.85 -26.63
N THR A 627 6.78 0.48 -26.80
CA THR A 627 5.56 1.21 -26.48
C THR A 627 4.43 0.77 -27.42
N PRO A 628 3.29 0.27 -26.90
CA PRO A 628 2.18 -0.17 -27.75
C PRO A 628 1.56 1.03 -28.48
N ALA A 629 1.24 0.85 -29.77
CA ALA A 629 0.49 1.83 -30.55
C ALA A 629 -0.96 1.88 -30.07
N GLY A 630 -1.52 3.10 -29.94
CA GLY A 630 -2.90 3.27 -29.52
C GLY A 630 -3.24 4.71 -29.16
N SER A 631 -4.46 4.92 -28.71
CA SER A 631 -4.95 6.20 -28.18
C SER A 631 -5.20 6.06 -26.69
N TRP A 632 -4.57 6.90 -25.87
CA TRP A 632 -4.54 6.78 -24.42
C TRP A 632 -5.10 8.04 -23.76
N ASN A 633 -5.99 7.87 -22.80
CA ASN A 633 -6.57 8.97 -22.04
C ASN A 633 -5.63 9.41 -20.91
N PHE A 634 -4.96 10.54 -21.10
CA PHE A 634 -4.11 11.17 -20.10
C PHE A 634 -4.90 12.15 -19.25
N THR A 635 -4.60 12.21 -17.98
CA THR A 635 -5.05 13.25 -17.06
C THR A 635 -3.94 13.59 -16.08
N VAL A 636 -3.94 14.83 -15.61
CA VAL A 636 -3.04 15.31 -14.55
C VAL A 636 -3.85 15.82 -13.37
N LEU A 637 -3.31 15.69 -12.17
CA LEU A 637 -3.87 16.25 -10.95
C LEU A 637 -3.03 17.43 -10.49
N GLY A 638 -3.64 18.59 -10.33
CA GLY A 638 -2.99 19.77 -9.73
C GLY A 638 -3.22 19.81 -8.23
N GLU A 639 -2.24 20.31 -7.52
CA GLU A 639 -2.28 20.63 -6.09
C GLU A 639 -1.75 22.02 -5.89
N ALA A 640 -2.50 22.88 -5.20
CA ALA A 640 -2.06 24.24 -4.86
C ALA A 640 -2.55 24.65 -3.48
N ASP A 641 -1.82 25.53 -2.82
CA ASP A 641 -2.26 26.15 -1.58
C ASP A 641 -3.18 27.34 -1.91
N ALA A 642 -4.40 27.30 -1.40
CA ALA A 642 -5.38 28.36 -1.58
C ALA A 642 -5.48 29.31 -0.36
N GLY A 643 -4.51 29.23 0.58
CA GLY A 643 -4.47 30.08 1.78
C GLY A 643 -5.23 29.52 2.97
N GLY A 644 -6.05 28.50 2.78
CA GLY A 644 -6.77 27.77 3.84
C GLY A 644 -6.54 26.26 3.81
N GLY A 645 -5.60 25.81 2.99
CA GLY A 645 -5.28 24.42 2.77
C GLY A 645 -5.02 24.11 1.31
N ARG A 646 -4.60 22.86 1.02
CA ARG A 646 -4.39 22.40 -0.35
C ARG A 646 -5.69 22.08 -1.03
N VAL A 647 -5.83 22.59 -2.25
CA VAL A 647 -6.92 22.27 -3.15
C VAL A 647 -6.39 21.48 -4.33
N TYR A 648 -7.18 20.49 -4.72
CA TYR A 648 -6.88 19.62 -5.87
C TYR A 648 -7.83 19.93 -7.02
N ASN A 649 -7.33 19.91 -8.23
CA ASN A 649 -8.17 19.90 -9.42
C ASN A 649 -7.48 19.16 -10.56
N ALA A 650 -8.19 18.23 -11.20
CA ALA A 650 -7.65 17.45 -12.31
C ALA A 650 -8.02 18.06 -13.66
N SER A 651 -7.22 17.76 -14.69
CA SER A 651 -7.60 18.03 -16.06
C SER A 651 -8.69 17.06 -16.55
N PRO A 652 -9.47 17.41 -17.58
CA PRO A 652 -10.24 16.41 -18.31
C PRO A 652 -9.31 15.37 -18.96
N PHE A 653 -9.86 14.25 -19.40
CA PHE A 653 -9.12 13.31 -20.23
C PHE A 653 -8.74 13.96 -21.56
N THR A 654 -7.49 13.77 -21.96
CA THR A 654 -6.96 14.20 -23.26
C THR A 654 -6.32 13.01 -23.94
N ALA A 655 -6.73 12.73 -25.18
CA ALA A 655 -6.19 11.63 -25.95
C ALA A 655 -4.77 11.94 -26.43
N VAL A 656 -3.81 11.12 -26.06
CA VAL A 656 -2.43 11.11 -26.57
C VAL A 656 -2.25 9.84 -27.40
N VAL A 657 -1.87 10.00 -28.65
CA VAL A 657 -1.68 8.88 -29.58
C VAL A 657 -0.23 8.42 -29.52
N THR A 658 -0.01 7.11 -29.36
CA THR A 658 1.28 6.47 -29.59
C THR A 658 1.28 5.77 -30.94
N ALA A 659 2.40 5.79 -31.65
CA ALA A 659 2.51 5.24 -33.01
C ALA A 659 3.86 4.55 -33.25
N PRO A 660 3.97 3.64 -34.22
CA PRO A 660 5.24 3.05 -34.60
C PRO A 660 6.26 4.12 -35.05
N ALA A 661 7.55 3.78 -34.93
CA ALA A 661 8.63 4.64 -35.40
C ALA A 661 8.62 4.77 -36.96
N TYR A 662 8.98 5.94 -37.46
CA TYR A 662 9.19 6.13 -38.91
C TYR A 662 10.52 5.55 -39.38
N LEU A 663 11.53 5.60 -38.52
CA LEU A 663 12.87 5.12 -38.87
C LEU A 663 13.60 4.62 -37.60
N ASN A 664 14.60 3.79 -37.82
CA ASN A 664 15.48 3.24 -36.82
C ASN A 664 16.94 3.35 -37.29
N ALA A 665 17.88 3.28 -36.37
CA ALA A 665 19.30 3.15 -36.65
C ALA A 665 20.02 2.46 -35.50
N PRO A 666 20.94 1.51 -35.76
CA PRO A 666 21.83 0.98 -34.75
C PRO A 666 22.75 2.08 -34.22
N ALA A 667 23.34 1.85 -33.04
CA ALA A 667 24.38 2.73 -32.52
C ALA A 667 25.49 2.92 -33.53
N ILE A 668 25.95 4.16 -33.71
CA ILE A 668 27.08 4.47 -34.56
C ILE A 668 28.32 3.79 -33.94
N PRO A 669 29.07 2.97 -34.70
CA PRO A 669 30.31 2.38 -34.17
C PRO A 669 31.27 3.46 -33.68
N LEU A 670 32.14 3.09 -32.72
CA LEU A 670 33.09 4.03 -32.13
C LEU A 670 33.88 4.77 -33.25
N VAL A 671 33.76 6.08 -33.25
CA VAL A 671 34.54 6.99 -34.13
C VAL A 671 35.60 7.63 -33.24
N ALA A 672 36.87 7.56 -33.69
CA ALA A 672 37.98 8.24 -33.04
C ALA A 672 38.43 9.43 -33.89
N VAL A 673 38.55 10.61 -33.28
CA VAL A 673 38.98 11.86 -33.91
C VAL A 673 40.13 12.43 -33.10
N GLU A 674 41.22 12.79 -33.75
CA GLU A 674 42.33 13.46 -33.08
C GLU A 674 41.97 14.91 -32.79
N GLN A 675 42.28 15.39 -31.59
CA GLN A 675 42.05 16.77 -31.16
C GLN A 675 42.64 17.75 -32.16
N GLY A 676 41.87 18.76 -32.59
CA GLY A 676 42.26 19.71 -33.66
C GLY A 676 42.07 19.19 -35.09
N LYS A 677 41.41 18.03 -35.27
CA LYS A 677 41.10 17.44 -36.59
C LYS A 677 39.59 17.32 -36.78
N GLU A 678 39.24 17.03 -38.04
CA GLU A 678 37.87 16.71 -38.42
C GLU A 678 37.69 15.19 -38.51
N GLY A 679 36.45 14.70 -38.21
CA GLY A 679 36.06 13.32 -38.35
C GLY A 679 34.64 13.22 -38.94
N ILE A 680 34.21 11.99 -39.25
CA ILE A 680 32.86 11.73 -39.74
C ILE A 680 32.24 10.59 -38.94
N MET A 681 31.05 10.85 -38.41
CA MET A 681 30.19 9.82 -37.83
C MET A 681 29.11 9.48 -38.88
N VAL A 682 28.93 8.18 -39.16
CA VAL A 682 27.93 7.70 -40.12
C VAL A 682 26.90 6.84 -39.47
N ALA A 683 25.63 7.26 -39.49
CA ALA A 683 24.50 6.46 -39.05
C ALA A 683 23.83 5.78 -40.29
N LYS A 684 23.64 4.48 -40.22
CA LYS A 684 22.86 3.69 -41.17
C LYS A 684 21.39 3.77 -40.79
N LEU A 685 20.54 4.19 -41.69
CA LEU A 685 19.11 4.38 -41.47
C LEU A 685 18.31 3.22 -42.02
N GLU A 686 17.40 2.70 -41.20
CA GLU A 686 16.35 1.76 -41.57
C GLU A 686 15.03 2.51 -41.60
N GLN A 687 14.43 2.63 -42.79
CA GLN A 687 13.12 3.25 -42.99
C GLN A 687 12.04 2.21 -42.65
N LEU A 688 11.24 2.47 -41.61
CA LEU A 688 10.14 1.61 -41.19
C LEU A 688 8.80 2.05 -41.76
N LEU A 689 8.57 3.36 -41.78
CA LEU A 689 7.39 3.98 -42.35
C LEU A 689 7.81 5.20 -43.22
N PRO A 690 7.13 5.48 -44.30
CA PRO A 690 7.42 6.67 -45.13
C PRO A 690 7.00 7.95 -44.40
N PHE A 691 7.80 9.00 -44.52
CA PHE A 691 7.43 10.36 -44.12
C PHE A 691 7.57 11.32 -45.29
N GLU A 692 6.83 12.42 -45.29
CA GLU A 692 6.88 13.40 -46.37
C GLU A 692 7.85 14.55 -46.02
N GLY A 693 8.52 15.06 -47.07
CA GLY A 693 9.41 16.21 -46.95
C GLY A 693 10.80 15.85 -46.45
N GLU A 694 11.48 16.83 -45.88
CA GLU A 694 12.85 16.77 -45.44
C GLU A 694 12.89 16.86 -43.91
N ALA A 695 13.51 15.88 -43.24
CA ALA A 695 13.75 15.88 -41.82
C ALA A 695 15.17 16.36 -41.49
N THR A 696 15.37 16.84 -40.27
CA THR A 696 16.68 17.26 -39.77
C THR A 696 17.20 16.24 -38.76
N ALA A 697 18.37 15.67 -38.98
CA ALA A 697 19.07 14.76 -38.09
C ALA A 697 20.26 15.46 -37.41
N GLN A 698 20.39 15.31 -36.09
CA GLN A 698 21.44 15.94 -35.28
C GLN A 698 21.98 14.98 -34.26
N VAL A 699 23.30 14.87 -34.09
CA VAL A 699 23.93 14.12 -33.00
C VAL A 699 23.87 14.95 -31.72
N LEU A 700 23.36 14.35 -30.64
CA LEU A 700 23.25 14.97 -29.33
C LEU A 700 24.02 14.18 -28.26
N GLY A 701 24.31 14.82 -27.12
CA GLY A 701 25.08 14.25 -26.01
C GLY A 701 26.57 14.53 -26.10
N VAL A 702 27.03 15.33 -27.07
CA VAL A 702 28.41 15.84 -27.12
C VAL A 702 28.54 17.16 -26.35
N PRO A 703 29.72 17.46 -25.76
CA PRO A 703 30.01 18.81 -25.25
C PRO A 703 29.90 19.90 -26.32
N ASP A 704 29.52 21.11 -25.93
CA ASP A 704 29.37 22.27 -26.85
C ASP A 704 30.68 22.64 -27.57
N THR A 705 31.82 22.21 -27.02
CA THR A 705 33.17 22.39 -27.58
C THR A 705 33.45 21.45 -28.77
N ILE A 706 32.50 20.57 -29.14
CA ILE A 706 32.58 19.62 -30.25
C ILE A 706 31.40 19.88 -31.17
N PRO A 707 31.43 20.89 -32.05
CA PRO A 707 30.32 21.18 -32.93
C PRO A 707 30.16 20.08 -33.98
N ILE A 708 28.90 19.56 -34.07
CA ILE A 708 28.49 18.62 -35.11
C ILE A 708 27.34 19.24 -35.88
N GLU A 709 27.53 19.43 -37.20
CA GLU A 709 26.54 20.05 -38.05
C GLU A 709 25.33 19.13 -38.27
N PRO A 710 24.09 19.63 -38.13
CA PRO A 710 22.91 18.86 -38.47
C PRO A 710 22.90 18.50 -39.97
N ALA A 711 22.33 17.35 -40.30
CA ALA A 711 22.20 16.85 -41.65
C ALA A 711 20.73 16.74 -42.05
N LYS A 712 20.45 16.88 -43.35
CA LYS A 712 19.11 16.69 -43.92
C LYS A 712 18.94 15.27 -44.44
N ILE A 713 17.77 14.69 -44.16
CA ILE A 713 17.40 13.34 -44.61
C ILE A 713 15.98 13.33 -45.18
N THR A 714 15.72 12.40 -46.07
CA THR A 714 14.41 12.13 -46.66
C THR A 714 14.02 10.66 -46.40
N LYS A 715 12.82 10.29 -46.78
CA LYS A 715 12.34 8.89 -46.68
C LYS A 715 13.21 7.88 -47.44
N ASP A 716 14.01 8.34 -48.43
CA ASP A 716 14.87 7.51 -49.28
C ASP A 716 16.33 7.48 -48.79
N THR A 717 16.68 8.23 -47.77
CA THR A 717 18.04 8.30 -47.22
C THR A 717 18.37 7.03 -46.43
N LYS A 718 19.42 6.32 -46.88
CA LYS A 718 19.87 5.07 -46.23
C LYS A 718 21.03 5.28 -45.25
N GLU A 719 21.79 6.34 -45.40
CA GLU A 719 22.92 6.70 -44.55
C GLU A 719 23.00 8.20 -44.39
N VAL A 720 23.39 8.66 -43.21
CA VAL A 720 23.62 10.06 -42.92
C VAL A 720 24.99 10.23 -42.25
N ALA A 721 25.77 11.17 -42.79
CA ALA A 721 27.11 11.51 -42.34
C ALA A 721 27.10 12.83 -41.55
N PHE A 722 27.69 12.81 -40.37
CA PHE A 722 27.83 13.96 -39.48
C PHE A 722 29.31 14.36 -39.42
N LYS A 723 29.62 15.59 -39.77
CA LYS A 723 30.97 16.15 -39.66
C LYS A 723 31.22 16.58 -38.22
N VAL A 724 32.22 15.97 -37.60
CA VAL A 724 32.71 16.30 -36.25
C VAL A 724 33.91 17.21 -36.39
N LYS A 725 33.83 18.39 -35.83
CA LYS A 725 34.98 19.33 -35.77
C LYS A 725 35.52 19.39 -34.36
N THR A 726 36.83 19.22 -34.21
CA THR A 726 37.48 19.34 -32.89
C THR A 726 38.52 20.44 -32.94
N ASP A 727 38.77 21.06 -31.80
CA ASP A 727 39.78 22.08 -31.58
C ASP A 727 40.65 21.73 -30.35
N ASP A 728 41.55 22.61 -29.95
CA ASP A 728 42.41 22.46 -28.81
C ASP A 728 41.67 22.47 -27.44
N LYS A 729 40.40 22.90 -27.42
CA LYS A 729 39.52 22.92 -26.23
C LYS A 729 38.62 21.70 -26.16
N SER A 730 38.51 20.92 -27.19
CA SER A 730 37.68 19.73 -27.24
C SER A 730 38.20 18.71 -26.23
N PRO A 731 37.38 18.19 -25.27
CA PRO A 731 37.83 17.32 -24.20
C PRO A 731 38.34 15.99 -24.77
N ILE A 732 39.57 15.64 -24.42
CA ILE A 732 40.17 14.34 -24.74
C ILE A 732 39.46 13.25 -23.95
N GLY A 733 39.13 12.13 -24.61
CA GLY A 733 38.50 10.99 -23.98
C GLY A 733 37.25 10.52 -24.74
N LYS A 734 36.50 9.66 -24.05
CA LYS A 734 35.34 8.98 -24.59
C LYS A 734 34.06 9.76 -24.26
N GLN A 735 33.35 10.19 -25.28
CA GLN A 735 32.00 10.75 -25.19
C GLN A 735 31.03 9.59 -25.46
N ALA A 736 30.32 9.15 -24.43
CA ALA A 736 29.41 8.00 -24.49
C ALA A 736 27.95 8.44 -24.42
N ASN A 737 27.05 7.51 -24.71
CA ASN A 737 25.60 7.72 -24.66
C ASN A 737 25.07 8.76 -25.67
N LEU A 738 25.79 8.94 -26.79
CA LEU A 738 25.34 9.79 -27.86
C LEU A 738 24.14 9.14 -28.56
N PHE A 739 23.31 9.97 -29.14
CA PHE A 739 22.19 9.54 -29.97
C PHE A 739 21.95 10.56 -31.10
N VAL A 740 21.22 10.12 -32.12
CA VAL A 740 20.78 11.02 -33.21
C VAL A 740 19.31 11.37 -32.95
N ARG A 741 19.04 12.66 -32.78
CA ARG A 741 17.69 13.25 -32.84
C ARG A 741 17.32 13.49 -34.28
N VAL A 742 16.12 13.06 -34.64
CA VAL A 742 15.57 13.31 -35.98
C VAL A 742 14.24 14.04 -35.85
N ASP A 743 14.17 15.23 -36.37
CA ASP A 743 12.99 16.09 -36.37
C ASP A 743 12.31 16.01 -37.74
N ILE A 744 11.13 15.36 -37.76
CA ILE A 744 10.32 15.13 -38.96
C ILE A 744 9.15 16.13 -38.95
N PRO A 745 9.11 17.14 -39.83
CA PRO A 745 8.00 18.07 -39.96
C PRO A 745 6.72 17.35 -40.40
N VAL A 746 5.59 17.67 -39.81
CA VAL A 746 4.30 17.14 -40.23
C VAL A 746 3.64 18.10 -41.21
N LYS A 747 3.42 17.62 -42.43
CA LYS A 747 2.85 18.43 -43.56
C LYS A 747 1.52 19.08 -43.14
N GLY A 748 1.41 20.36 -43.45
CA GLY A 748 0.22 21.15 -43.20
C GLY A 748 0.07 21.62 -41.73
N THR A 749 1.09 21.39 -40.88
CA THR A 749 1.14 21.87 -39.52
C THR A 749 2.51 22.51 -39.21
N ASN A 750 2.61 23.21 -38.07
CA ASN A 750 3.90 23.68 -37.53
C ASN A 750 4.51 22.67 -36.55
N ALA A 751 3.98 21.46 -36.50
CA ALA A 751 4.40 20.45 -35.54
C ALA A 751 5.47 19.53 -36.13
N THR A 752 6.29 18.98 -35.23
CA THR A 752 7.41 18.10 -35.57
C THR A 752 7.33 16.82 -34.74
N THR A 753 7.44 15.67 -35.41
CA THR A 753 7.63 14.39 -34.74
C THR A 753 9.11 14.18 -34.45
N ILE A 754 9.47 13.89 -33.21
CA ILE A 754 10.85 13.77 -32.75
C ILE A 754 11.18 12.30 -32.49
N HIS A 755 12.22 11.81 -33.20
CA HIS A 755 12.81 10.50 -32.98
C HIS A 755 14.16 10.58 -32.27
N ARG A 756 14.50 9.53 -31.52
CA ARG A 756 15.84 9.26 -31.01
C ARG A 756 16.31 7.91 -31.58
N ILE A 757 17.30 7.93 -32.40
CA ILE A 757 17.90 6.75 -33.04
C ILE A 757 19.38 6.67 -32.75
N ALA A 758 20.03 5.58 -33.11
CA ALA A 758 21.46 5.35 -32.93
C ALA A 758 21.87 5.55 -31.43
N LEU A 759 21.03 5.08 -30.51
CA LEU A 759 21.25 5.18 -29.04
C LEU A 759 22.52 4.44 -28.63
N GLY A 760 23.30 5.04 -27.72
CA GLY A 760 24.55 4.43 -27.20
C GLY A 760 25.74 4.60 -28.14
N SER A 761 25.67 5.49 -29.15
CA SER A 761 26.80 5.87 -30.01
C SER A 761 27.95 6.47 -29.20
N ILE A 762 29.16 6.33 -29.70
CA ILE A 762 30.37 6.72 -28.95
C ILE A 762 31.30 7.50 -29.91
N LEU A 763 31.74 8.69 -29.46
CA LEU A 763 32.79 9.46 -30.03
C LEU A 763 34.00 9.47 -29.10
N ARG A 764 35.21 9.24 -29.60
CA ARG A 764 36.46 9.35 -28.82
C ARG A 764 37.33 10.45 -29.41
N ILE A 765 37.76 11.36 -28.57
CA ILE A 765 38.73 12.39 -28.93
C ILE A 765 40.09 11.94 -28.45
N ASP A 766 41.03 11.68 -29.35
CA ASP A 766 42.39 11.28 -29.05
C ASP A 766 43.29 12.52 -28.91
N ALA A 767 44.29 12.44 -28.06
CA ALA A 767 45.27 13.49 -27.89
C ALA A 767 46.06 13.70 -29.24
N PRO A 768 46.49 14.94 -29.56
CA PRO A 768 47.30 15.18 -30.72
C PRO A 768 48.51 14.31 -30.79
N ARG A 769 48.75 13.64 -31.87
CA ARG A 769 49.97 12.86 -32.05
C ARG A 769 51.17 13.80 -32.05
N LYS A 770 52.12 13.61 -31.14
CA LYS A 770 53.41 14.28 -31.19
C LYS A 770 54.09 13.81 -32.46
N VAL A 771 54.32 14.73 -33.37
CA VAL A 771 55.17 14.46 -34.56
C VAL A 771 56.58 14.24 -34.02
N VAL A 772 57.01 12.96 -33.90
CA VAL A 772 58.42 12.64 -33.69
C VAL A 772 59.11 12.93 -34.98
N ALA A 773 59.94 13.94 -35.01
CA ALA A 773 60.80 14.23 -36.16
C ALA A 773 61.54 12.94 -36.57
N PRO A 774 61.72 12.66 -37.89
CA PRO A 774 62.44 11.47 -38.33
C PRO A 774 63.82 11.47 -37.70
N PRO A 775 64.35 10.32 -37.18
CA PRO A 775 65.68 10.28 -36.60
C PRO A 775 66.71 10.69 -37.63
N ALA A 776 67.57 11.65 -37.25
CA ALA A 776 68.69 12.03 -38.08
C ALA A 776 69.56 10.80 -38.35
N ALA A 777 70.11 10.72 -39.60
CA ALA A 777 70.89 9.57 -40.06
C ALA A 777 72.07 9.23 -39.09
N PRO A 778 72.39 7.94 -38.90
CA PRO A 778 73.32 7.52 -37.88
C PRO A 778 74.79 7.96 -38.24
N VAL A 779 75.36 8.75 -37.34
CA VAL A 779 76.85 8.95 -37.33
C VAL A 779 77.48 7.68 -36.70
N VAL A 780 78.27 7.01 -37.49
CA VAL A 780 79.03 5.83 -37.08
C VAL A 780 80.07 6.27 -36.02
N ALA A 781 79.92 5.83 -34.79
CA ALA A 781 80.89 6.00 -33.79
C ALA A 781 81.21 4.62 -33.12
N ALA A 782 82.54 4.36 -32.99
CA ALA A 782 83.19 3.13 -32.71
C ALA A 782 82.80 2.45 -31.37
N ASN A 783 82.94 1.13 -31.36
CA ASN A 783 82.83 0.19 -30.31
C ASN A 783 83.36 0.58 -28.92
N LYS A 784 82.52 0.41 -27.89
CA LYS A 784 82.98 0.10 -26.52
C LYS A 784 82.16 -1.06 -25.94
N PRO A 785 82.69 -1.81 -25.00
CA PRO A 785 82.25 -3.17 -24.72
C PRO A 785 80.96 -3.28 -23.90
N LYS A 786 80.34 -4.42 -24.11
CA LYS A 786 79.10 -4.86 -23.43
C LYS A 786 79.26 -4.94 -21.90
N GLU A 787 78.47 -4.25 -21.15
CA GLU A 787 78.22 -4.49 -19.72
C GLU A 787 77.02 -5.40 -19.56
N GLU A 788 77.09 -6.42 -18.71
CA GLU A 788 76.02 -7.38 -18.43
C GLU A 788 74.86 -6.75 -17.66
N PRO A 789 73.61 -7.20 -17.86
CA PRO A 789 72.44 -6.57 -17.18
C PRO A 789 72.37 -7.01 -15.72
N LYS A 790 72.22 -6.03 -14.83
CA LYS A 790 71.91 -6.22 -13.44
C LYS A 790 70.51 -6.84 -13.26
N PRO A 791 70.29 -7.74 -12.29
CA PRO A 791 68.92 -8.29 -12.06
C PRO A 791 67.89 -7.23 -11.61
N ALA A 792 66.69 -7.36 -12.14
CA ALA A 792 65.57 -6.54 -11.80
C ALA A 792 65.15 -6.73 -10.32
N ALA A 793 64.90 -5.67 -9.62
CA ALA A 793 64.34 -5.67 -8.25
C ALA A 793 62.95 -6.33 -8.23
N PRO A 794 62.58 -7.04 -7.16
CA PRO A 794 61.30 -7.69 -7.06
C PRO A 794 60.15 -6.68 -7.02
N ALA A 795 59.08 -6.98 -7.76
CA ALA A 795 57.86 -6.20 -7.80
C ALA A 795 57.20 -6.12 -6.41
N ALA A 796 56.76 -4.94 -6.02
CA ALA A 796 55.99 -4.73 -4.78
C ALA A 796 54.72 -5.58 -4.77
N PRO A 797 54.28 -6.11 -3.61
CA PRO A 797 53.13 -6.95 -3.52
C PRO A 797 51.85 -6.16 -3.87
N LYS A 798 51.02 -6.74 -4.74
CA LYS A 798 49.72 -6.21 -5.09
C LYS A 798 48.80 -6.14 -3.86
N VAL A 799 48.37 -4.95 -3.48
CA VAL A 799 47.34 -4.78 -2.44
C VAL A 799 46.01 -5.26 -3.01
N LEU A 800 45.50 -6.33 -2.47
CA LEU A 800 44.22 -6.91 -2.86
C LEU A 800 43.08 -5.97 -2.45
N SER A 801 42.08 -5.81 -3.30
CA SER A 801 40.87 -5.07 -2.97
C SER A 801 40.08 -5.77 -1.86
N ARG A 802 39.28 -5.05 -1.10
CA ARG A 802 38.46 -5.61 -0.01
C ARG A 802 37.54 -6.75 -0.49
N LEU A 803 37.08 -6.70 -1.74
CA LEU A 803 36.25 -7.74 -2.35
C LEU A 803 37.05 -9.03 -2.62
N GLU A 804 38.32 -8.90 -3.01
CA GLU A 804 39.19 -10.05 -3.21
C GLU A 804 39.61 -10.69 -1.88
N GLN A 805 39.82 -9.89 -0.83
CA GLN A 805 40.04 -10.37 0.54
C GLN A 805 38.86 -11.18 1.07
N LEU A 806 37.61 -10.67 0.92
CA LEU A 806 36.42 -11.37 1.34
C LEU A 806 36.17 -12.68 0.58
N ARG A 807 36.55 -12.77 -0.70
CA ARG A 807 36.45 -14.00 -1.47
C ARG A 807 37.47 -15.06 -0.99
N MET A 808 38.66 -14.65 -0.56
CA MET A 808 39.65 -15.57 0.02
C MET A 808 39.24 -16.04 1.42
N GLU A 809 38.65 -15.16 2.24
CA GLU A 809 38.10 -15.51 3.55
C GLU A 809 36.97 -16.53 3.42
N ALA A 810 36.03 -16.31 2.45
CA ALA A 810 34.94 -17.24 2.18
C ALA A 810 35.40 -18.60 1.61
N ALA A 811 36.52 -18.65 0.88
CA ALA A 811 37.08 -19.88 0.38
C ALA A 811 37.84 -20.68 1.44
N GLY A 812 38.40 -20.01 2.46
CA GLY A 812 39.09 -20.63 3.61
C GLY A 812 38.13 -21.21 4.67
N ALA A 813 36.88 -20.79 4.71
CA ALA A 813 35.87 -21.29 5.65
C ALA A 813 35.18 -22.60 5.20
N LYS A 814 35.60 -23.19 4.07
CA LYS A 814 35.08 -24.48 3.54
C LYS A 814 36.15 -25.60 3.60
N LYS A 815 36.90 -25.67 4.69
CA LYS A 815 37.68 -26.88 5.03
C LYS A 815 37.42 -27.34 6.46
#